data_9345f7927af39de05a1f9f5cc5ce08ac
#
_entry.id   9345f7927af39de05a1f9f5cc5ce08ac
#
_cell.length_a   1.000
_cell.length_b   1.000
_cell.length_c   1.000
_cell.angle_alpha   90.00
_cell.angle_beta   90.00
_cell.angle_gamma   90.00
#
_symmetry.space_group_name_H-M   'P 1'
#
loop_
_entity.id
_entity.type
_entity.pdbx_description
1 polymer ?
#
loop_
_entity_poly.entity_id
_entity_poly.type
_entity_poly.pdbx_seq_one_letter_code
_entity_poly.pdbx_strand_id
1 'polypeptide(L)'
;MFSPKALPKRTPLARLALAITLSTLGLPFWANTAQAHGGHADMVPLQAGLEEFGATVKWDDYANLFTIAKDGVYLKVKPDSKVAMLNGKRIELTVPVVFKDHTAFMSTDFINQVFQSGLDKTFVVETRPNPLNPLSATEITTAVDIVKKSENYKPGFRFTEVSVKEPPKDQVWNFALTGQNVAQPRQASIVVLDGKHVIEALVDLDSKELKSWKPIEGAHGMVLLDDFATVQSAVETSPEYAQALAKRGINDVKKVVATPLTVGYFDGKDGLAQDKRLLKIVSYLNTDDGNYWAHPIEGLVAIVDLEQKKLIKIEDEALIPVPMKPTPYDGRGRKGVEVKPLEITEPEGKNYTISGNSIHWQNWDFHVRLDSRVGPILSTVTYDDKGKKRKIMYEGSLGGMIVPYGDPDIGWYFKAYLDSGDYGMGTLTSPIARGKDAPQNAVLLDATIADYTGAPTAIPRAMAVFERYAGPEYKHQEMGQPNLSTERRELVVRWISTVGNYDYIFDWVFQQNGTLGIDAGATGIEAVKGVKSKTMHEDTAREDTRYGTLLDHNIVGTTHQHIYNFRLDMDVDGEQNSLVEVNPVVLPNDRGGPRTSTMQTETKVVGNEQQAAQKFDPSTVRLLTNFSKENKVGNPVSYQLIPYAGGTHPVAKGANFGKDEWLYHRLSFMDKQLWVTQYNPEEKYPEGKYPNRSDKDSGLGQFTQDNHSIENTDDVVWLTTGTTHIARAEEWPIMPTEWVHVLLKPWNFFDETPTLNLNSPK
;
A
#
# COMPACT_ATOMS: atom_id res chain seq x y z
N MET A 1 28.19 53.06 -10.13
CA MET A 1 27.19 53.75 -9.27
C MET A 1 25.86 53.04 -9.47
N PHE A 2 25.47 52.28 -8.51
CA PHE A 2 24.15 51.99 -7.96
C PHE A 2 24.27 50.74 -7.10
N SER A 3 24.15 51.02 -5.82
CA SER A 3 24.24 50.02 -4.73
C SER A 3 22.93 49.22 -4.63
N PRO A 4 22.93 47.89 -4.39
CA PRO A 4 21.69 47.17 -4.10
C PRO A 4 21.41 47.24 -2.58
N LYS A 5 20.18 47.63 -2.27
CA LYS A 5 19.62 47.65 -0.90
C LYS A 5 19.52 46.22 -0.33
N ALA A 6 19.99 46.04 0.89
CA ALA A 6 19.88 44.83 1.69
C ALA A 6 18.42 44.53 2.05
N LEU A 7 18.02 43.27 1.87
CA LEU A 7 16.80 42.70 2.43
C LEU A 7 17.08 42.13 3.85
N PRO A 8 16.15 42.19 4.80
CA PRO A 8 16.37 41.85 6.18
C PRO A 8 16.49 40.32 6.37
N LYS A 9 17.45 39.96 7.22
CA LYS A 9 17.69 38.60 7.71
C LYS A 9 16.46 38.08 8.44
N ARG A 10 15.85 36.99 7.93
CA ARG A 10 14.88 36.17 8.66
C ARG A 10 15.64 35.17 9.50
N THR A 11 15.39 35.18 10.78
CA THR A 11 15.87 34.23 11.82
C THR A 11 15.40 32.78 11.50
N PRO A 12 16.26 31.79 11.66
CA PRO A 12 15.90 30.38 11.51
C PRO A 12 15.51 29.80 12.87
N LEU A 13 14.23 29.74 13.16
CA LEU A 13 13.73 28.96 14.30
C LEU A 13 12.29 28.52 13.97
N ALA A 14 12.14 27.37 13.35
CA ALA A 14 10.96 26.50 13.35
C ALA A 14 10.99 25.52 12.15
N ARG A 15 11.92 24.57 12.10
CA ARG A 15 11.90 23.48 11.11
C ARG A 15 12.50 22.18 11.65
N LEU A 16 12.22 21.82 12.89
CA LEU A 16 12.86 20.64 13.46
C LEU A 16 11.93 19.60 14.10
N ALA A 17 10.66 19.64 13.82
CA ALA A 17 9.73 18.60 14.29
C ALA A 17 9.10 17.85 13.10
N LEU A 18 9.74 17.80 11.92
CA LEU A 18 9.02 17.61 10.67
C LEU A 18 9.27 16.30 9.92
N ALA A 19 10.09 15.39 10.41
CA ALA A 19 10.36 14.15 9.67
C ALA A 19 9.52 12.94 10.14
N ILE A 20 8.97 12.98 11.34
CA ILE A 20 8.03 11.96 11.85
C ILE A 20 6.60 12.54 11.97
N THR A 21 6.47 13.87 11.97
CA THR A 21 5.20 14.60 12.03
C THR A 21 4.76 15.15 10.66
N LEU A 22 5.36 14.76 9.56
CA LEU A 22 5.01 15.26 8.24
C LEU A 22 3.65 14.79 7.73
N SER A 23 3.07 13.77 8.36
CA SER A 23 1.66 13.48 8.18
C SER A 23 0.73 14.41 8.98
N THR A 24 1.25 15.13 10.00
CA THR A 24 0.41 15.96 10.85
C THR A 24 0.61 17.47 10.67
N LEU A 25 1.64 17.93 9.95
CA LEU A 25 1.92 19.36 9.74
C LEU A 25 1.74 19.84 8.29
N GLY A 26 1.30 18.97 7.41
CA GLY A 26 0.73 19.33 6.11
C GLY A 26 -0.79 19.32 6.11
N LEU A 27 -1.42 19.20 7.28
CA LEU A 27 -2.86 19.44 7.36
C LEU A 27 -3.11 20.92 7.03
N PRO A 28 -3.89 21.20 6.00
CA PRO A 28 -4.37 22.56 5.79
C PRO A 28 -5.11 23.00 7.05
N PHE A 29 -5.15 24.27 7.30
CA PHE A 29 -5.79 25.01 8.40
C PHE A 29 -7.24 24.59 8.75
N TRP A 30 -7.77 23.62 8.04
CA TRP A 30 -9.12 23.07 8.06
C TRP A 30 -9.45 22.22 9.30
N ALA A 31 -8.48 21.47 9.84
CA ALA A 31 -8.73 20.63 11.01
C ALA A 31 -9.07 21.44 12.28
N ASN A 32 -8.55 22.66 12.38
CA ASN A 32 -8.80 23.51 13.55
C ASN A 32 -10.13 24.30 13.48
N THR A 33 -10.72 24.48 12.28
CA THR A 33 -12.02 25.14 12.18
C THR A 33 -13.20 24.15 12.29
N ALA A 34 -12.97 22.87 11.95
CA ALA A 34 -13.99 21.83 12.10
C ALA A 34 -14.23 21.43 13.57
N GLN A 35 -13.22 21.54 14.45
CA GLN A 35 -13.39 21.25 15.88
C GLN A 35 -14.27 22.28 16.65
N ALA A 36 -14.50 23.47 16.07
CA ALA A 36 -15.31 24.49 16.71
C ALA A 36 -16.84 24.28 16.56
N HIS A 37 -17.28 23.37 15.69
CA HIS A 37 -18.70 23.22 15.35
C HIS A 37 -19.10 21.75 15.34
N GLY A 38 -19.51 21.25 16.49
CA GLY A 38 -19.94 19.86 16.68
C GLY A 38 -20.92 19.37 15.60
N GLY A 39 -20.58 18.28 14.92
CA GLY A 39 -21.47 17.52 14.06
C GLY A 39 -21.23 17.60 12.55
N HIS A 40 -20.19 18.30 12.04
CA HIS A 40 -19.95 18.46 10.61
C HIS A 40 -18.46 18.25 10.25
N ALA A 41 -17.83 17.20 10.72
CA ALA A 41 -16.41 16.90 10.48
C ALA A 41 -16.07 16.71 8.98
N ASP A 42 -17.07 16.41 8.15
CA ASP A 42 -16.95 16.17 6.71
C ASP A 42 -17.24 17.41 5.85
N MET A 43 -17.44 18.55 6.47
CA MET A 43 -17.90 19.75 5.80
C MET A 43 -16.84 20.84 5.87
N VAL A 44 -16.51 21.43 4.73
CA VAL A 44 -15.59 22.59 4.65
C VAL A 44 -16.34 23.88 4.40
N PRO A 45 -15.84 25.02 4.93
CA PRO A 45 -16.36 26.32 4.57
C PRO A 45 -16.25 26.55 3.08
N LEU A 46 -17.37 26.81 2.42
CA LEU A 46 -17.46 26.82 0.96
C LEU A 46 -16.61 27.93 0.35
N GLN A 47 -16.56 29.10 0.95
CA GLN A 47 -15.82 30.24 0.40
C GLN A 47 -14.32 30.14 0.68
N ALA A 48 -13.92 30.10 1.94
CA ALA A 48 -12.51 30.05 2.30
C ALA A 48 -11.82 28.80 1.74
N GLY A 49 -12.52 27.66 1.76
CA GLY A 49 -12.02 26.42 1.30
C GLY A 49 -11.78 26.32 -0.19
N LEU A 50 -12.70 26.78 -0.95
CA LEU A 50 -12.60 26.69 -2.40
C LEU A 50 -11.71 27.76 -3.02
N GLU A 51 -11.62 28.95 -2.40
CA GLU A 51 -10.69 29.99 -2.84
C GLU A 51 -9.23 29.56 -2.66
N GLU A 52 -8.91 28.80 -1.60
CA GLU A 52 -7.58 28.23 -1.40
C GLU A 52 -7.21 27.18 -2.46
N PHE A 53 -8.21 26.50 -3.02
CA PHE A 53 -8.05 25.63 -4.19
C PHE A 53 -8.03 26.38 -5.53
N GLY A 54 -8.06 27.71 -5.51
CA GLY A 54 -8.07 28.53 -6.71
C GLY A 54 -9.42 28.60 -7.42
N ALA A 55 -10.53 28.24 -6.75
CA ALA A 55 -11.87 28.43 -7.26
C ALA A 55 -12.36 29.86 -6.96
N THR A 56 -13.21 30.40 -7.84
CA THR A 56 -13.93 31.65 -7.60
C THR A 56 -15.30 31.30 -6.99
N VAL A 57 -15.59 31.81 -5.81
CA VAL A 57 -16.90 31.66 -5.16
C VAL A 57 -17.64 32.98 -5.16
N LYS A 58 -18.83 33.01 -5.75
CA LYS A 58 -19.71 34.18 -5.77
C LYS A 58 -21.04 33.86 -5.14
N TRP A 59 -21.46 34.71 -4.22
CA TRP A 59 -22.81 34.71 -3.67
C TRP A 59 -23.73 35.65 -4.47
N ASP A 60 -24.94 35.18 -4.75
CA ASP A 60 -26.02 35.94 -5.37
C ASP A 60 -27.16 36.10 -4.34
N ASP A 61 -27.26 37.31 -3.78
CA ASP A 61 -28.28 37.62 -2.74
C ASP A 61 -29.71 37.48 -3.26
N TYR A 62 -29.93 37.80 -4.54
CA TYR A 62 -31.25 37.75 -5.14
C TYR A 62 -31.70 36.32 -5.43
N ALA A 63 -30.81 35.51 -5.96
CA ALA A 63 -31.09 34.11 -6.27
C ALA A 63 -30.94 33.19 -5.07
N ASN A 64 -30.36 33.68 -3.95
CA ASN A 64 -30.01 32.92 -2.75
C ASN A 64 -29.20 31.64 -3.09
N LEU A 65 -28.12 31.84 -3.88
CA LEU A 65 -27.29 30.72 -4.32
C LEU A 65 -25.81 31.09 -4.42
N PHE A 66 -24.96 30.13 -4.20
CA PHE A 66 -23.53 30.22 -4.54
C PHE A 66 -23.29 29.76 -5.97
N THR A 67 -22.46 30.50 -6.69
CA THR A 67 -21.85 30.08 -7.94
C THR A 67 -20.37 29.91 -7.71
N ILE A 68 -19.87 28.72 -7.95
CA ILE A 68 -18.49 28.31 -7.76
C ILE A 68 -17.95 27.98 -9.14
N ALA A 69 -16.80 28.58 -9.49
CA ALA A 69 -16.17 28.36 -10.77
C ALA A 69 -14.68 28.09 -10.58
N LYS A 70 -14.18 27.03 -11.21
CA LYS A 70 -12.77 26.73 -11.32
C LYS A 70 -12.55 25.95 -12.61
N ASP A 71 -11.54 26.35 -13.38
CA ASP A 71 -11.10 25.64 -14.59
C ASP A 71 -12.26 25.23 -15.53
N GLY A 72 -13.31 26.09 -15.65
CA GLY A 72 -14.53 25.95 -16.46
C GLY A 72 -15.61 25.04 -15.86
N VAL A 73 -15.42 24.46 -14.66
CA VAL A 73 -16.50 23.86 -13.86
C VAL A 73 -17.33 24.98 -13.25
N TYR A 74 -18.64 24.89 -13.43
CA TYR A 74 -19.60 25.82 -12.84
C TYR A 74 -20.57 25.01 -11.96
N LEU A 75 -20.42 25.16 -10.66
CA LEU A 75 -21.32 24.56 -9.68
C LEU A 75 -22.21 25.65 -9.08
N LYS A 76 -23.52 25.44 -9.11
CA LYS A 76 -24.50 26.31 -8.45
C LYS A 76 -25.21 25.54 -7.35
N VAL A 77 -25.16 26.05 -6.13
CA VAL A 77 -25.74 25.42 -4.94
C VAL A 77 -26.54 26.41 -4.12
N LYS A 78 -27.64 25.94 -3.55
CA LYS A 78 -28.44 26.72 -2.58
C LYS A 78 -28.19 26.19 -1.16
N PRO A 79 -28.19 27.08 -0.15
CA PRO A 79 -28.21 26.66 1.23
C PRO A 79 -29.34 25.65 1.51
N ASP A 80 -29.05 24.68 2.35
CA ASP A 80 -29.95 23.62 2.82
C ASP A 80 -30.58 22.76 1.71
N SER A 81 -30.04 22.82 0.49
CA SER A 81 -30.51 22.05 -0.65
C SER A 81 -29.68 20.78 -0.86
N LYS A 82 -30.36 19.67 -1.10
CA LYS A 82 -29.74 18.43 -1.63
C LYS A 82 -29.63 18.43 -3.14
N VAL A 83 -29.94 19.54 -3.81
CA VAL A 83 -29.88 19.67 -5.26
C VAL A 83 -28.90 20.77 -5.63
N ALA A 84 -28.01 20.45 -6.54
CA ALA A 84 -27.07 21.40 -7.15
C ALA A 84 -27.19 21.38 -8.68
N MET A 85 -26.61 22.39 -9.32
CA MET A 85 -26.46 22.45 -10.79
C MET A 85 -24.98 22.42 -11.13
N LEU A 86 -24.51 21.33 -11.70
CA LEU A 86 -23.13 21.17 -12.17
C LEU A 86 -23.11 21.32 -13.69
N ASN A 87 -22.42 22.34 -14.21
CA ASN A 87 -22.34 22.65 -15.63
C ASN A 87 -23.73 22.67 -16.32
N GLY A 88 -24.74 23.21 -15.62
CA GLY A 88 -26.12 23.31 -16.11
C GLY A 88 -26.95 22.04 -15.97
N LYS A 89 -26.38 20.92 -15.48
CA LYS A 89 -27.12 19.68 -15.19
C LYS A 89 -27.48 19.61 -13.71
N ARG A 90 -28.71 19.18 -13.44
CA ARG A 90 -29.17 18.92 -12.08
C ARG A 90 -28.52 17.65 -11.52
N ILE A 91 -27.95 17.79 -10.31
CA ILE A 91 -27.38 16.67 -9.54
C ILE A 91 -27.95 16.66 -8.13
N GLU A 92 -27.97 15.50 -7.49
CA GLU A 92 -28.34 15.36 -6.09
C GLU A 92 -27.07 15.25 -5.22
N LEU A 93 -27.07 15.98 -4.11
CA LEU A 93 -26.00 15.97 -3.12
C LEU A 93 -26.33 14.91 -2.07
N THR A 94 -25.37 14.05 -1.74
CA THR A 94 -25.49 13.10 -0.61
C THR A 94 -25.71 13.83 0.71
N VAL A 95 -24.98 14.95 0.89
CA VAL A 95 -25.13 15.85 2.05
C VAL A 95 -25.53 17.23 1.51
N PRO A 96 -26.59 17.87 2.08
CA PRO A 96 -26.98 19.20 1.68
C PRO A 96 -25.91 20.23 2.02
N VAL A 97 -25.86 21.34 1.28
CA VAL A 97 -25.05 22.49 1.68
C VAL A 97 -25.66 23.08 2.95
N VAL A 98 -24.90 23.11 4.03
CA VAL A 98 -25.37 23.65 5.32
C VAL A 98 -24.96 25.10 5.45
N PHE A 99 -25.88 25.97 5.86
CA PHE A 99 -25.60 27.38 6.14
C PHE A 99 -25.66 27.64 7.64
N LYS A 100 -24.57 28.05 8.24
CA LYS A 100 -24.46 28.30 9.68
C LYS A 100 -23.53 29.48 9.94
N ASP A 101 -23.93 30.39 10.82
CA ASP A 101 -23.14 31.54 11.28
C ASP A 101 -22.54 32.34 10.09
N HIS A 102 -23.38 32.65 9.09
CA HIS A 102 -23.01 33.35 7.85
C HIS A 102 -21.99 32.61 6.97
N THR A 103 -21.74 31.34 7.21
CA THR A 103 -20.83 30.52 6.43
C THR A 103 -21.57 29.33 5.83
N ALA A 104 -21.38 29.11 4.53
CA ALA A 104 -21.87 27.90 3.87
C ALA A 104 -20.82 26.78 3.98
N PHE A 105 -21.27 25.57 4.23
CA PHE A 105 -20.44 24.37 4.30
C PHE A 105 -20.90 23.36 3.28
N MET A 106 -19.96 22.67 2.67
CA MET A 106 -20.20 21.60 1.70
C MET A 106 -19.32 20.40 2.00
N SER A 107 -19.81 19.19 1.65
CA SER A 107 -19.04 17.95 1.83
C SER A 107 -17.68 18.03 1.12
N THR A 108 -16.63 17.72 1.86
CA THR A 108 -15.25 17.64 1.36
C THR A 108 -15.15 16.66 0.19
N ASP A 109 -15.78 15.50 0.33
CA ASP A 109 -15.78 14.46 -0.71
C ASP A 109 -16.39 14.96 -2.01
N PHE A 110 -17.53 15.66 -1.92
CA PHE A 110 -18.17 16.23 -3.09
C PHE A 110 -17.32 17.33 -3.76
N ILE A 111 -16.68 18.19 -2.96
CA ILE A 111 -15.77 19.23 -3.47
C ILE A 111 -14.59 18.58 -4.20
N ASN A 112 -14.00 17.55 -3.60
CA ASN A 112 -12.87 16.82 -4.17
C ASN A 112 -13.27 16.14 -5.49
N GLN A 113 -14.41 15.48 -5.51
CA GLN A 113 -14.93 14.88 -6.74
C GLN A 113 -15.14 15.89 -7.86
N VAL A 114 -15.67 17.07 -7.57
CA VAL A 114 -16.04 18.07 -8.59
C VAL A 114 -14.87 18.93 -9.02
N PHE A 115 -14.00 19.35 -8.10
CA PHE A 115 -12.99 20.39 -8.37
C PHE A 115 -11.55 19.91 -8.47
N GLN A 116 -11.21 18.73 -7.94
CA GLN A 116 -9.87 18.18 -8.13
C GLN A 116 -9.66 17.49 -9.47
N SER A 117 -10.75 17.07 -10.11
CA SER A 117 -10.72 16.39 -11.40
C SER A 117 -10.50 17.28 -12.62
N GLY A 118 -10.54 18.60 -12.47
CA GLY A 118 -10.45 19.50 -13.62
C GLY A 118 -11.44 19.11 -14.71
N LEU A 119 -12.68 19.56 -14.64
CA LEU A 119 -13.60 19.69 -15.78
C LEU A 119 -14.12 18.47 -16.48
N ASP A 120 -13.51 17.33 -16.32
CA ASP A 120 -13.79 16.20 -17.16
C ASP A 120 -15.01 15.42 -16.71
N LYS A 121 -15.72 14.91 -17.66
CA LYS A 121 -16.67 13.81 -17.55
C LYS A 121 -16.10 12.57 -16.81
N THR A 122 -14.89 12.68 -16.25
CA THR A 122 -14.17 11.66 -15.53
C THR A 122 -14.88 11.26 -14.23
N PHE A 123 -15.43 12.24 -13.48
CA PHE A 123 -16.23 11.93 -12.31
C PHE A 123 -17.71 11.86 -12.65
N VAL A 124 -18.32 10.74 -12.34
CA VAL A 124 -19.75 10.47 -12.51
C VAL A 124 -20.38 10.36 -11.12
N VAL A 125 -21.57 10.93 -10.96
CA VAL A 125 -22.29 10.80 -9.69
C VAL A 125 -22.62 9.33 -9.43
N GLU A 126 -22.20 8.82 -8.29
CA GLU A 126 -22.53 7.48 -7.85
C GLU A 126 -24.04 7.42 -7.54
N THR A 127 -24.80 6.78 -8.39
CA THR A 127 -26.26 6.66 -8.24
C THR A 127 -26.66 5.51 -7.31
N ARG A 128 -25.75 4.56 -7.10
CA ARG A 128 -25.89 3.42 -6.19
C ARG A 128 -24.56 3.20 -5.48
N PRO A 129 -24.47 3.51 -4.19
CA PRO A 129 -23.25 3.28 -3.43
C PRO A 129 -22.82 1.81 -3.49
N ASN A 130 -21.54 1.59 -3.84
CA ASN A 130 -20.99 0.25 -3.86
C ASN A 130 -20.91 -0.30 -2.43
N PRO A 131 -21.36 -1.54 -2.15
CA PRO A 131 -21.32 -2.12 -0.79
C PRO A 131 -19.90 -2.24 -0.23
N LEU A 132 -18.89 -2.23 -1.10
CA LEU A 132 -17.46 -2.27 -0.71
C LEU A 132 -16.84 -0.86 -0.54
N ASN A 133 -17.60 0.22 -0.72
CA ASN A 133 -17.06 1.56 -0.44
C ASN A 133 -16.48 1.62 0.97
N PRO A 134 -15.32 2.29 1.16
CA PRO A 134 -14.77 2.48 2.51
C PRO A 134 -15.80 3.17 3.41
N LEU A 135 -15.63 3.04 4.71
CA LEU A 135 -16.46 3.80 5.66
C LEU A 135 -16.20 5.30 5.47
N SER A 136 -17.27 6.06 5.34
CA SER A 136 -17.18 7.53 5.37
C SER A 136 -16.77 8.01 6.77
N ALA A 137 -16.30 9.25 6.87
CA ALA A 137 -15.95 9.87 8.14
C ALA A 137 -17.12 9.83 9.15
N THR A 138 -18.35 10.01 8.68
CA THR A 138 -19.55 9.90 9.51
C THR A 138 -19.79 8.47 10.00
N GLU A 139 -19.59 7.46 9.15
CA GLU A 139 -19.72 6.05 9.53
C GLU A 139 -18.63 5.64 10.52
N ILE A 140 -17.36 6.07 10.31
CA ILE A 140 -16.25 5.86 11.26
C ILE A 140 -16.62 6.47 12.61
N THR A 141 -17.02 7.74 12.66
CA THR A 141 -17.43 8.41 13.90
C THR A 141 -18.56 7.67 14.59
N THR A 142 -19.59 7.26 13.84
CA THR A 142 -20.74 6.53 14.37
C THR A 142 -20.32 5.20 14.97
N ALA A 143 -19.52 4.41 14.25
CA ALA A 143 -19.04 3.10 14.71
C ALA A 143 -18.20 3.21 15.99
N VAL A 144 -17.25 4.15 16.00
CA VAL A 144 -16.39 4.43 17.16
C VAL A 144 -17.19 4.94 18.35
N ASP A 145 -18.17 5.80 18.15
CA ASP A 145 -19.05 6.31 19.20
C ASP A 145 -19.90 5.20 19.84
N ILE A 146 -20.39 4.24 19.04
CA ILE A 146 -21.11 3.07 19.55
C ILE A 146 -20.20 2.24 20.45
N VAL A 147 -18.95 1.99 20.03
CA VAL A 147 -17.95 1.29 20.84
C VAL A 147 -17.66 2.07 22.12
N LYS A 148 -17.40 3.38 22.03
CA LYS A 148 -17.07 4.24 23.19
C LYS A 148 -18.22 4.37 24.20
N LYS A 149 -19.46 4.19 23.78
CA LYS A 149 -20.64 4.21 24.65
C LYS A 149 -20.98 2.85 25.26
N SER A 150 -20.34 1.77 24.78
CA SER A 150 -20.58 0.43 25.34
C SER A 150 -19.99 0.29 26.74
N GLU A 151 -20.53 -0.60 27.55
CA GLU A 151 -20.02 -0.93 28.89
C GLU A 151 -18.63 -1.59 28.86
N ASN A 152 -18.22 -2.09 27.71
CA ASN A 152 -16.93 -2.75 27.49
C ASN A 152 -15.77 -1.75 27.31
N TYR A 153 -16.06 -0.49 26.92
CA TYR A 153 -15.05 0.50 26.63
C TYR A 153 -14.48 1.16 27.88
N LYS A 154 -13.17 1.36 27.90
CA LYS A 154 -12.47 2.11 28.95
C LYS A 154 -11.66 3.26 28.33
N PRO A 155 -11.54 4.40 29.04
CA PRO A 155 -10.65 5.47 28.62
C PRO A 155 -9.22 4.97 28.42
N GLY A 156 -8.59 5.38 27.31
CA GLY A 156 -7.24 4.95 26.95
C GLY A 156 -7.18 3.78 25.94
N PHE A 157 -8.31 3.23 25.53
CA PHE A 157 -8.36 2.29 24.41
C PHE A 157 -7.94 3.00 23.11
N ARG A 158 -7.26 2.26 22.24
CA ARG A 158 -6.79 2.75 20.95
C ARG A 158 -7.33 1.88 19.82
N PHE A 159 -7.60 2.50 18.69
CA PHE A 159 -8.15 1.84 17.51
C PHE A 159 -7.01 1.56 16.52
N THR A 160 -6.80 0.30 16.16
CA THR A 160 -5.81 -0.08 15.14
C THR A 160 -6.43 -0.16 13.75
N GLU A 161 -7.68 -0.59 13.67
CA GLU A 161 -8.43 -0.73 12.43
C GLU A 161 -9.88 -0.35 12.65
N VAL A 162 -10.45 0.41 11.71
CA VAL A 162 -11.89 0.66 11.58
C VAL A 162 -12.22 0.61 10.10
N SER A 163 -12.75 -0.52 9.64
CA SER A 163 -12.97 -0.79 8.22
C SER A 163 -14.37 -1.31 7.96
N VAL A 164 -14.80 -1.27 6.70
CA VAL A 164 -16.07 -1.89 6.32
C VAL A 164 -15.97 -3.41 6.49
N LYS A 165 -16.97 -4.03 7.12
CA LYS A 165 -17.16 -5.48 7.06
C LYS A 165 -17.80 -5.81 5.72
N GLU A 166 -17.05 -6.51 4.89
CA GLU A 166 -17.51 -6.89 3.55
C GLU A 166 -18.75 -7.80 3.62
N PRO A 167 -19.73 -7.57 2.74
CA PRO A 167 -20.82 -8.50 2.56
C PRO A 167 -20.35 -9.83 1.95
N PRO A 168 -21.18 -10.90 1.96
CA PRO A 168 -20.87 -12.15 1.31
C PRO A 168 -20.52 -11.98 -0.17
N LYS A 169 -19.51 -12.70 -0.65
CA LYS A 169 -18.93 -12.61 -2.01
C LYS A 169 -19.99 -12.70 -3.12
N ASP A 170 -20.94 -13.63 -2.98
CA ASP A 170 -22.04 -13.83 -3.93
C ASP A 170 -22.95 -12.60 -4.04
N GLN A 171 -23.24 -11.93 -2.93
CA GLN A 171 -24.05 -10.71 -2.93
C GLN A 171 -23.31 -9.53 -3.57
N VAL A 172 -22.00 -9.42 -3.31
CA VAL A 172 -21.17 -8.40 -3.92
C VAL A 172 -21.07 -8.58 -5.43
N TRP A 173 -20.88 -9.83 -5.91
CA TRP A 173 -20.91 -10.13 -7.33
C TRP A 173 -22.28 -9.84 -7.97
N ASN A 174 -23.37 -10.20 -7.30
CA ASN A 174 -24.70 -9.87 -7.78
C ASN A 174 -24.90 -8.36 -7.93
N PHE A 175 -24.43 -7.58 -6.95
CA PHE A 175 -24.44 -6.11 -7.04
C PHE A 175 -23.64 -5.63 -8.26
N ALA A 176 -22.40 -6.09 -8.43
CA ALA A 176 -21.49 -5.66 -9.50
C ALA A 176 -22.01 -5.97 -10.90
N LEU A 177 -22.66 -7.14 -11.09
CA LEU A 177 -23.13 -7.60 -12.39
C LEU A 177 -24.55 -7.15 -12.73
N THR A 178 -25.43 -7.01 -11.74
CA THR A 178 -26.87 -6.76 -11.95
C THR A 178 -27.38 -5.47 -11.30
N GLY A 179 -26.63 -4.89 -10.39
CA GLY A 179 -27.05 -3.75 -9.56
C GLY A 179 -28.03 -4.15 -8.45
N GLN A 180 -28.20 -5.44 -8.14
CA GLN A 180 -29.04 -5.90 -7.04
C GLN A 180 -28.40 -5.53 -5.69
N ASN A 181 -29.14 -4.86 -4.81
CA ASN A 181 -28.63 -4.47 -3.49
C ASN A 181 -28.28 -5.71 -2.64
N VAL A 182 -27.23 -5.57 -1.84
CA VAL A 182 -26.86 -6.58 -0.83
C VAL A 182 -27.88 -6.64 0.28
N ALA A 183 -28.12 -7.83 0.84
CA ALA A 183 -29.06 -8.03 1.95
C ALA A 183 -28.41 -7.78 3.31
N GLN A 184 -27.07 -7.91 3.43
CA GLN A 184 -26.36 -7.66 4.66
C GLN A 184 -26.43 -6.17 5.04
N PRO A 185 -26.73 -5.84 6.32
CA PRO A 185 -26.64 -4.47 6.81
C PRO A 185 -25.23 -3.88 6.65
N ARG A 186 -25.14 -2.58 6.57
CA ARG A 186 -23.85 -1.88 6.56
C ARG A 186 -23.16 -2.03 7.93
N GLN A 187 -21.98 -2.64 7.96
CA GLN A 187 -21.27 -2.98 9.19
C GLN A 187 -19.83 -2.47 9.18
N ALA A 188 -19.34 -2.15 10.38
CA ALA A 188 -17.93 -1.80 10.62
C ALA A 188 -17.23 -2.90 11.42
N SER A 189 -16.11 -3.39 10.90
CA SER A 189 -15.15 -4.23 11.62
C SER A 189 -14.13 -3.33 12.32
N ILE A 190 -13.93 -3.55 13.61
CA ILE A 190 -13.07 -2.69 14.44
C ILE A 190 -12.10 -3.55 15.22
N VAL A 191 -10.82 -3.13 15.27
CA VAL A 191 -9.81 -3.70 16.17
C VAL A 191 -9.39 -2.63 17.16
N VAL A 192 -9.46 -2.98 18.44
CA VAL A 192 -9.18 -2.10 19.58
C VAL A 192 -8.06 -2.68 20.42
N LEU A 193 -7.19 -1.82 20.96
CA LEU A 193 -6.19 -2.16 21.97
C LEU A 193 -6.59 -1.64 23.35
N ASP A 194 -6.67 -2.54 24.35
CA ASP A 194 -6.66 -2.25 25.78
C ASP A 194 -5.26 -2.56 26.33
N GLY A 195 -4.38 -1.57 26.36
CA GLY A 195 -2.96 -1.79 26.63
C GLY A 195 -2.35 -2.77 25.64
N LYS A 196 -1.99 -3.97 26.10
CA LYS A 196 -1.46 -5.08 25.26
C LYS A 196 -2.55 -5.96 24.64
N HIS A 197 -3.78 -5.91 25.16
CA HIS A 197 -4.85 -6.81 24.74
C HIS A 197 -5.51 -6.34 23.46
N VAL A 198 -5.65 -7.25 22.52
CA VAL A 198 -6.34 -7.04 21.24
C VAL A 198 -7.79 -7.46 21.37
N ILE A 199 -8.70 -6.66 20.86
CA ILE A 199 -10.12 -6.91 20.89
C ILE A 199 -10.70 -6.66 19.51
N GLU A 200 -11.47 -7.61 19.00
CA GLU A 200 -12.26 -7.45 17.79
C GLU A 200 -13.71 -7.05 18.15
N ALA A 201 -14.21 -6.07 17.45
CA ALA A 201 -15.59 -5.63 17.60
C ALA A 201 -16.29 -5.52 16.23
N LEU A 202 -17.58 -5.80 16.20
CA LEU A 202 -18.44 -5.63 15.04
C LEU A 202 -19.57 -4.68 15.38
N VAL A 203 -19.74 -3.63 14.60
CA VAL A 203 -20.79 -2.64 14.73
C VAL A 203 -21.71 -2.69 13.52
N ASP A 204 -22.99 -2.78 13.75
CA ASP A 204 -24.03 -2.61 12.75
C ASP A 204 -24.42 -1.13 12.70
N LEU A 205 -24.15 -0.49 11.53
CA LEU A 205 -24.37 0.96 11.35
C LEU A 205 -25.83 1.30 11.09
N ASP A 206 -26.62 0.36 10.57
CA ASP A 206 -28.04 0.57 10.29
C ASP A 206 -28.85 0.52 11.60
N SER A 207 -28.64 -0.53 12.41
CA SER A 207 -29.29 -0.64 13.72
C SER A 207 -28.61 0.18 14.83
N LYS A 208 -27.39 0.67 14.58
CA LYS A 208 -26.53 1.40 15.54
C LYS A 208 -26.22 0.58 16.80
N GLU A 209 -25.90 -0.70 16.63
CA GLU A 209 -25.66 -1.62 17.73
C GLU A 209 -24.26 -2.25 17.64
N LEU A 210 -23.63 -2.45 18.80
CA LEU A 210 -22.45 -3.30 18.94
C LEU A 210 -22.90 -4.77 18.88
N LYS A 211 -22.56 -5.47 17.81
CA LYS A 211 -22.98 -6.88 17.58
C LYS A 211 -22.05 -7.90 18.22
N SER A 212 -20.73 -7.59 18.29
CA SER A 212 -19.78 -8.47 18.96
C SER A 212 -18.66 -7.68 19.62
N TRP A 213 -18.09 -8.29 20.66
CA TRP A 213 -16.92 -7.80 21.38
C TRP A 213 -16.10 -9.01 21.82
N LYS A 214 -14.97 -9.27 21.17
CA LYS A 214 -14.22 -10.51 21.32
C LYS A 214 -12.75 -10.20 21.62
N PRO A 215 -12.28 -10.42 22.85
CA PRO A 215 -10.84 -10.44 23.16
C PRO A 215 -10.14 -11.56 22.41
N ILE A 216 -8.94 -11.27 21.89
CA ILE A 216 -8.10 -12.22 21.15
C ILE A 216 -6.90 -12.58 22.03
N GLU A 217 -6.91 -13.77 22.56
CA GLU A 217 -5.87 -14.25 23.48
C GLU A 217 -4.53 -14.43 22.76
N GLY A 218 -3.44 -13.97 23.39
CA GLY A 218 -2.07 -14.09 22.90
C GLY A 218 -1.72 -13.22 21.69
N ALA A 219 -2.66 -12.43 21.15
CA ALA A 219 -2.39 -11.52 20.05
C ALA A 219 -1.69 -10.25 20.54
N HIS A 220 -0.77 -9.74 19.73
CA HIS A 220 -0.16 -8.43 19.91
C HIS A 220 -0.63 -7.48 18.80
N GLY A 221 -1.03 -6.26 19.19
CA GLY A 221 -1.47 -5.24 18.24
C GLY A 221 -0.31 -4.59 17.50
N MET A 222 -0.68 -3.89 16.43
CA MET A 222 0.26 -3.11 15.61
C MET A 222 0.91 -1.98 16.42
N VAL A 223 2.04 -1.48 15.93
CA VAL A 223 2.66 -0.23 16.38
C VAL A 223 1.84 0.94 15.86
N LEU A 224 1.50 1.86 16.72
CA LEU A 224 0.67 3.02 16.39
C LEU A 224 1.50 4.30 16.34
N LEU A 225 1.03 5.33 15.65
CA LEU A 225 1.77 6.58 15.51
C LEU A 225 2.06 7.30 16.85
N ASP A 226 1.17 7.16 17.86
CA ASP A 226 1.40 7.70 19.20
C ASP A 226 2.49 6.96 19.98
N ASP A 227 2.81 5.73 19.61
CA ASP A 227 3.94 4.97 20.19
C ASP A 227 5.28 5.63 19.87
N PHE A 228 5.41 6.27 18.69
CA PHE A 228 6.63 7.01 18.30
C PHE A 228 6.94 8.16 19.25
N ALA A 229 5.92 8.95 19.60
CA ALA A 229 6.09 10.03 20.57
C ALA A 229 6.41 9.50 21.99
N THR A 230 5.79 8.38 22.37
CA THR A 230 6.09 7.71 23.65
C THR A 230 7.52 7.25 23.72
N VAL A 231 8.04 6.65 22.66
CA VAL A 231 9.42 6.19 22.54
C VAL A 231 10.41 7.36 22.58
N GLN A 232 10.19 8.41 21.79
CA GLN A 232 11.05 9.59 21.78
C GLN A 232 11.15 10.20 23.17
N SER A 233 10.02 10.36 23.87
CA SER A 233 9.99 10.87 25.24
C SER A 233 10.72 9.97 26.24
N ALA A 234 10.57 8.64 26.12
CA ALA A 234 11.24 7.68 27.01
C ALA A 234 12.77 7.72 26.85
N VAL A 235 13.25 7.91 25.62
CA VAL A 235 14.69 8.06 25.31
C VAL A 235 15.21 9.39 25.82
N GLU A 236 14.53 10.50 25.56
CA GLU A 236 14.95 11.85 25.95
C GLU A 236 15.01 12.03 27.46
N THR A 237 14.19 11.34 28.22
CA THR A 237 14.09 11.46 29.67
C THR A 237 14.96 10.47 30.46
N SER A 238 15.65 9.54 29.77
CA SER A 238 16.51 8.54 30.43
C SER A 238 17.93 9.03 30.67
N PRO A 239 18.36 9.15 31.95
CA PRO A 239 19.74 9.50 32.30
C PRO A 239 20.74 8.41 31.84
N GLU A 240 20.36 7.14 31.91
CA GLU A 240 21.20 6.02 31.49
C GLU A 240 21.45 6.06 29.98
N TYR A 241 20.43 6.40 29.20
CA TYR A 241 20.56 6.53 27.73
C TYR A 241 21.45 7.75 27.38
N ALA A 242 21.28 8.88 28.09
CA ALA A 242 22.12 10.04 27.92
C ALA A 242 23.60 9.74 28.24
N GLN A 243 23.90 8.92 29.27
CA GLN A 243 25.26 8.47 29.58
C GLN A 243 25.84 7.58 28.46
N ALA A 244 25.03 6.67 27.86
CA ALA A 244 25.47 5.84 26.75
C ALA A 244 25.76 6.66 25.48
N LEU A 245 24.97 7.70 25.22
CA LEU A 245 25.23 8.68 24.16
C LEU A 245 26.49 9.49 24.38
N ALA A 246 26.72 9.94 25.63
CA ALA A 246 27.93 10.74 26.00
C ALA A 246 29.24 9.95 25.75
N LYS A 247 29.24 8.62 25.94
CA LYS A 247 30.39 7.74 25.57
C LYS A 247 30.72 7.80 24.08
N ARG A 248 29.72 8.14 23.23
CA ARG A 248 29.83 8.28 21.78
C ARG A 248 30.04 9.73 21.34
N GLY A 249 30.29 10.66 22.32
CA GLY A 249 30.48 12.07 22.06
C GLY A 249 29.19 12.85 21.79
N ILE A 250 28.03 12.26 22.03
CA ILE A 250 26.73 12.90 21.83
C ILE A 250 26.22 13.40 23.18
N ASN A 251 26.24 14.72 23.37
CA ASN A 251 25.87 15.36 24.65
C ASN A 251 24.47 15.98 24.62
N ASP A 252 23.82 16.08 23.47
CA ASP A 252 22.48 16.63 23.32
C ASP A 252 21.54 15.55 22.80
N VAL A 253 20.76 14.95 23.70
CA VAL A 253 19.79 13.92 23.40
C VAL A 253 18.67 14.42 22.46
N LYS A 254 18.39 15.70 22.40
CA LYS A 254 17.39 16.30 21.51
C LYS A 254 17.79 16.25 20.03
N LYS A 255 19.07 15.99 19.75
CA LYS A 255 19.56 15.73 18.39
C LYS A 255 19.42 14.25 17.99
N VAL A 256 18.93 13.40 18.87
CA VAL A 256 18.77 11.96 18.60
C VAL A 256 17.35 11.69 18.12
N VAL A 257 17.26 11.06 16.96
CA VAL A 257 16.00 10.54 16.40
C VAL A 257 15.89 9.08 16.80
N ALA A 258 14.92 8.77 17.65
CA ALA A 258 14.65 7.42 18.12
C ALA A 258 13.65 6.73 17.19
N THR A 259 14.07 5.63 16.55
CA THR A 259 13.22 4.86 15.63
C THR A 259 12.69 3.62 16.33
N PRO A 260 11.37 3.51 16.56
CA PRO A 260 10.76 2.37 17.19
C PRO A 260 10.60 1.21 16.22
N LEU A 261 11.08 0.04 16.63
CA LEU A 261 11.03 -1.19 15.86
C LEU A 261 10.40 -2.31 16.68
N THR A 262 9.68 -3.22 16.02
CA THR A 262 9.13 -4.41 16.68
C THR A 262 10.27 -5.29 17.21
N VAL A 263 10.06 -5.90 18.36
CA VAL A 263 11.11 -6.68 19.02
C VAL A 263 11.33 -8.07 18.42
N GLY A 264 10.39 -8.56 17.59
CA GLY A 264 10.40 -9.93 17.09
C GLY A 264 10.00 -10.96 18.15
N TYR A 265 10.11 -12.24 17.80
CA TYR A 265 9.90 -13.36 18.71
C TYR A 265 11.12 -14.29 18.72
N PHE A 266 11.75 -14.49 19.88
CA PHE A 266 12.99 -15.26 20.04
C PHE A 266 12.90 -16.32 21.13
N ASP A 267 11.70 -16.74 21.49
CA ASP A 267 11.45 -17.76 22.54
C ASP A 267 12.16 -17.43 23.87
N GLY A 268 12.15 -16.14 24.24
CA GLY A 268 12.82 -15.65 25.45
C GLY A 268 14.35 -15.62 25.40
N LYS A 269 15.01 -16.05 24.30
CA LYS A 269 16.47 -16.05 24.14
C LYS A 269 17.07 -14.63 24.19
N ASP A 270 16.28 -13.61 23.83
CA ASP A 270 16.65 -12.21 23.94
C ASP A 270 16.43 -11.61 25.36
N GLY A 271 15.92 -12.42 26.29
CA GLY A 271 15.63 -12.01 27.67
C GLY A 271 14.44 -11.06 27.80
N LEU A 272 13.61 -10.91 26.78
CA LEU A 272 12.44 -10.03 26.82
C LEU A 272 11.17 -10.80 27.19
N ALA A 273 10.36 -10.19 28.06
CA ALA A 273 9.07 -10.72 28.47
C ALA A 273 8.10 -10.80 27.27
N GLN A 274 7.54 -11.99 27.01
CA GLN A 274 6.69 -12.23 25.85
C GLN A 274 5.30 -11.58 25.97
N ASP A 275 4.85 -11.36 27.18
CA ASP A 275 3.51 -10.84 27.50
C ASP A 275 3.44 -9.31 27.60
N LYS A 276 4.51 -8.60 27.21
CA LYS A 276 4.57 -7.13 27.26
C LYS A 276 4.55 -6.50 25.88
N ARG A 277 4.04 -5.27 25.81
CA ARG A 277 4.09 -4.45 24.60
C ARG A 277 5.41 -3.66 24.58
N LEU A 278 6.41 -4.22 23.91
CA LEU A 278 7.77 -3.70 23.86
C LEU A 278 8.17 -3.25 22.47
N LEU A 279 9.01 -2.22 22.39
CA LEU A 279 9.71 -1.82 21.16
C LEU A 279 11.21 -1.75 21.42
N LYS A 280 11.99 -2.14 20.42
CA LYS A 280 13.44 -1.89 20.33
C LYS A 280 13.67 -0.58 19.59
N ILE A 281 14.63 0.20 20.08
CA ILE A 281 14.92 1.52 19.58
C ILE A 281 16.34 1.52 19.05
N VAL A 282 16.48 1.71 17.75
CA VAL A 282 17.73 2.16 17.13
C VAL A 282 17.66 3.66 16.94
N SER A 283 18.79 4.33 16.94
CA SER A 283 18.81 5.78 16.94
C SER A 283 19.78 6.35 15.92
N TYR A 284 19.46 7.54 15.47
CA TYR A 284 20.23 8.29 14.49
C TYR A 284 20.53 9.69 15.03
N LEU A 285 21.68 10.25 14.64
CA LEU A 285 22.04 11.62 15.00
C LEU A 285 21.57 12.60 13.92
N ASN A 286 20.76 13.57 14.29
CA ASN A 286 20.41 14.68 13.41
C ASN A 286 21.53 15.72 13.39
N THR A 287 22.22 15.83 12.24
CA THR A 287 23.35 16.75 12.02
C THR A 287 22.95 18.01 11.25
N ASP A 288 21.66 18.26 11.06
CA ASP A 288 21.10 19.38 10.29
C ASP A 288 21.45 19.38 8.79
N ASP A 289 21.96 18.28 8.25
CA ASP A 289 22.22 18.10 6.81
C ASP A 289 20.98 17.66 6.00
N GLY A 290 19.89 17.33 6.73
CA GLY A 290 18.62 16.90 6.15
C GLY A 290 18.52 15.38 5.94
N ASN A 291 19.52 14.59 6.36
CA ASN A 291 19.55 13.13 6.23
C ASN A 291 20.07 12.45 7.51
N TYR A 292 19.28 12.41 8.57
CA TYR A 292 19.68 11.73 9.80
C TYR A 292 19.92 10.22 9.61
N TRP A 293 19.31 9.59 8.61
CA TRP A 293 19.53 8.18 8.29
C TRP A 293 20.99 7.85 7.96
N ALA A 294 21.74 8.84 7.48
CA ALA A 294 23.18 8.70 7.21
C ALA A 294 24.07 8.71 8.47
N HIS A 295 23.49 8.91 9.66
CA HIS A 295 24.22 9.07 10.92
C HIS A 295 23.75 8.07 11.99
N PRO A 296 23.80 6.74 11.72
CA PRO A 296 23.37 5.73 12.68
C PRO A 296 24.25 5.72 13.92
N ILE A 297 23.64 5.52 15.09
CA ILE A 297 24.29 5.38 16.38
C ILE A 297 24.37 3.87 16.69
N GLU A 298 25.42 3.23 16.23
CA GLU A 298 25.59 1.78 16.33
C GLU A 298 26.04 1.29 17.72
N GLY A 299 25.74 0.00 17.96
CA GLY A 299 26.10 -0.69 19.21
C GLY A 299 25.31 -0.19 20.42
N LEU A 300 24.20 0.52 20.20
CA LEU A 300 23.33 1.05 21.25
C LEU A 300 21.86 0.80 20.88
N VAL A 301 21.19 -0.03 21.67
CA VAL A 301 19.76 -0.31 21.50
C VAL A 301 19.05 -0.07 22.83
N ALA A 302 17.97 0.69 22.81
CA ALA A 302 17.10 0.86 23.95
C ALA A 302 15.84 -0.02 23.81
N ILE A 303 15.30 -0.50 24.93
CA ILE A 303 14.04 -1.24 24.96
C ILE A 303 13.04 -0.44 25.79
N VAL A 304 11.90 -0.12 25.19
CA VAL A 304 10.84 0.67 25.80
C VAL A 304 9.61 -0.21 26.03
N ASP A 305 9.09 -0.15 27.25
CA ASP A 305 7.79 -0.70 27.63
C ASP A 305 6.72 0.38 27.37
N LEU A 306 5.84 0.13 26.41
CA LEU A 306 4.83 1.09 25.97
C LEU A 306 3.70 1.29 26.99
N GLU A 307 3.42 0.27 27.82
CA GLU A 307 2.42 0.40 28.89
C GLU A 307 2.94 1.25 30.05
N GLN A 308 4.22 1.06 30.42
CA GLN A 308 4.88 1.86 31.45
C GLN A 308 5.37 3.21 30.91
N LYS A 309 5.45 3.38 29.60
CA LYS A 309 6.02 4.54 28.90
C LYS A 309 7.44 4.85 29.37
N LYS A 310 8.24 3.81 29.55
CA LYS A 310 9.59 3.90 30.09
C LYS A 310 10.57 3.03 29.34
N LEU A 311 11.80 3.52 29.27
CA LEU A 311 12.95 2.72 28.92
C LEU A 311 13.21 1.70 30.05
N ILE A 312 13.29 0.41 29.72
CA ILE A 312 13.45 -0.68 30.70
C ILE A 312 14.78 -1.41 30.58
N LYS A 313 15.47 -1.30 29.45
CA LYS A 313 16.77 -1.94 29.22
C LYS A 313 17.55 -1.15 28.18
N ILE A 314 18.87 -1.11 28.34
CA ILE A 314 19.83 -0.61 27.33
C ILE A 314 20.78 -1.75 27.01
N GLU A 315 20.99 -2.01 25.74
CA GLU A 315 22.04 -2.86 25.20
C GLU A 315 23.11 -1.91 24.63
N ASP A 316 24.30 -1.89 25.26
CA ASP A 316 25.42 -0.98 24.97
C ASP A 316 26.69 -1.82 24.82
N GLU A 317 26.95 -2.37 23.62
CA GLU A 317 28.01 -3.36 23.42
C GLU A 317 29.28 -2.80 22.79
N ALA A 318 29.14 -1.87 21.81
CA ALA A 318 30.28 -1.39 21.05
C ALA A 318 30.24 0.11 20.85
N LEU A 319 31.46 0.73 20.91
CA LEU A 319 31.63 2.12 20.54
C LEU A 319 32.07 2.20 19.07
N ILE A 320 31.09 2.37 18.19
CA ILE A 320 31.30 2.57 16.77
C ILE A 320 31.24 4.08 16.50
N PRO A 321 32.18 4.65 15.71
CA PRO A 321 32.13 6.07 15.36
C PRO A 321 30.83 6.37 14.57
N VAL A 322 30.13 7.44 15.01
CA VAL A 322 28.98 7.93 14.23
C VAL A 322 29.50 8.55 12.93
N PRO A 323 28.99 8.16 11.75
CA PRO A 323 29.35 8.81 10.51
C PRO A 323 28.95 10.29 10.53
N MET A 324 29.91 11.21 10.34
CA MET A 324 29.67 12.65 10.47
C MET A 324 29.77 13.43 9.15
N LYS A 325 30.02 12.74 8.04
CA LYS A 325 30.06 13.36 6.72
C LYS A 325 28.67 13.81 6.32
N PRO A 326 28.43 15.10 6.00
CA PRO A 326 27.15 15.57 5.52
C PRO A 326 26.74 14.82 4.22
N THR A 327 25.54 14.26 4.21
CA THR A 327 25.08 13.39 3.13
C THR A 327 23.64 13.72 2.73
N PRO A 328 23.37 14.95 2.21
CA PRO A 328 22.03 15.33 1.78
C PRO A 328 21.61 14.52 0.56
N TYR A 329 20.33 14.12 0.50
CA TYR A 329 19.74 13.36 -0.60
C TYR A 329 18.91 14.23 -1.57
N ASP A 330 18.74 15.52 -1.28
CA ASP A 330 17.93 16.45 -2.09
C ASP A 330 18.71 17.14 -3.24
N GLY A 331 19.92 16.69 -3.52
CA GLY A 331 20.76 17.21 -4.58
C GLY A 331 21.42 18.56 -4.28
N ARG A 332 21.26 19.11 -3.07
CA ARG A 332 21.94 20.36 -2.66
C ARG A 332 23.46 20.29 -2.88
N GLY A 333 24.01 21.34 -3.48
CA GLY A 333 25.46 21.42 -3.77
C GLY A 333 25.92 20.59 -4.98
N ARG A 334 25.05 19.89 -5.67
CA ARG A 334 25.37 19.14 -6.89
C ARG A 334 24.95 19.91 -8.14
N LYS A 335 25.80 19.87 -9.19
CA LYS A 335 25.45 20.44 -10.49
C LYS A 335 24.52 19.44 -11.20
N GLY A 336 23.24 19.81 -11.37
CA GLY A 336 22.26 19.00 -12.06
C GLY A 336 22.41 19.04 -13.59
N VAL A 337 21.77 18.09 -14.26
CA VAL A 337 21.54 18.12 -15.70
C VAL A 337 20.17 18.78 -15.91
N GLU A 338 20.11 19.72 -16.86
CA GLU A 338 18.82 20.34 -17.24
C GLU A 338 17.97 19.31 -18.00
N VAL A 339 16.78 19.02 -17.47
CA VAL A 339 15.80 18.13 -18.11
C VAL A 339 14.66 18.97 -18.67
N LYS A 340 14.37 18.84 -19.96
CA LYS A 340 13.25 19.50 -20.59
C LYS A 340 11.93 18.87 -20.14
N PRO A 341 10.86 19.67 -19.98
CA PRO A 341 9.56 19.14 -19.59
C PRO A 341 9.00 18.20 -20.68
N LEU A 342 8.28 17.17 -20.22
CA LEU A 342 7.44 16.29 -21.04
C LEU A 342 5.98 16.60 -20.68
N GLU A 343 5.19 16.97 -21.69
CA GLU A 343 3.76 17.22 -21.51
C GLU A 343 2.95 16.05 -22.06
N ILE A 344 1.98 15.60 -21.28
CA ILE A 344 1.00 14.58 -21.66
C ILE A 344 -0.37 15.29 -21.65
N THR A 345 -1.03 15.32 -22.81
CA THR A 345 -2.32 15.97 -22.98
C THR A 345 -3.40 14.99 -23.41
N GLU A 346 -4.60 15.19 -22.93
CA GLU A 346 -5.80 14.42 -23.28
C GLU A 346 -6.87 15.41 -23.77
N PRO A 347 -6.72 15.95 -25.02
CA PRO A 347 -7.51 17.08 -25.49
C PRO A 347 -9.00 16.80 -25.64
N GLU A 348 -9.40 15.53 -25.75
CA GLU A 348 -10.79 15.11 -25.84
C GLU A 348 -11.33 14.58 -24.48
N GLY A 349 -10.54 14.68 -23.42
CA GLY A 349 -10.84 14.18 -22.08
C GLY A 349 -10.28 12.78 -21.84
N LYS A 350 -10.62 12.23 -20.68
CA LYS A 350 -10.11 10.92 -20.24
C LYS A 350 -10.90 9.75 -20.84
N ASN A 351 -10.23 8.66 -21.10
CA ASN A 351 -10.87 7.41 -21.56
C ASN A 351 -11.49 6.59 -20.41
N TYR A 352 -11.46 7.11 -19.19
CA TYR A 352 -12.00 6.43 -18.00
C TYR A 352 -12.93 7.35 -17.21
N THR A 353 -13.81 6.74 -16.44
CA THR A 353 -14.71 7.43 -15.51
C THR A 353 -14.58 6.85 -14.12
N ILE A 354 -14.82 7.70 -13.12
CA ILE A 354 -14.78 7.36 -11.70
C ILE A 354 -16.14 7.70 -11.09
N SER A 355 -16.79 6.70 -10.47
CA SER A 355 -18.07 6.83 -9.80
C SER A 355 -17.93 6.34 -8.36
N GLY A 356 -17.79 7.26 -7.40
CA GLY A 356 -17.37 6.91 -6.05
C GLY A 356 -15.99 6.24 -6.08
N ASN A 357 -15.94 4.98 -5.67
CA ASN A 357 -14.74 4.15 -5.68
C ASN A 357 -14.68 3.16 -6.87
N SER A 358 -15.67 3.21 -7.77
CA SER A 358 -15.72 2.36 -8.97
C SER A 358 -15.13 3.08 -10.17
N ILE A 359 -14.30 2.36 -10.92
CA ILE A 359 -13.60 2.88 -12.09
C ILE A 359 -14.01 2.05 -13.31
N HIS A 360 -14.37 2.76 -14.39
CA HIS A 360 -14.62 2.17 -15.70
C HIS A 360 -13.59 2.71 -16.70
N TRP A 361 -12.89 1.84 -17.38
CA TRP A 361 -11.93 2.17 -18.43
C TRP A 361 -12.07 1.22 -19.61
N GLN A 362 -12.58 1.72 -20.73
CA GLN A 362 -12.80 0.93 -21.94
C GLN A 362 -13.65 -0.33 -21.65
N ASN A 363 -13.03 -1.53 -21.66
CA ASN A 363 -13.72 -2.79 -21.37
C ASN A 363 -13.59 -3.22 -19.89
N TRP A 364 -12.84 -2.48 -19.07
CA TRP A 364 -12.62 -2.80 -17.66
C TRP A 364 -13.59 -2.08 -16.75
N ASP A 365 -14.15 -2.81 -15.78
CA ASP A 365 -14.82 -2.26 -14.61
C ASP A 365 -14.21 -2.85 -13.35
N PHE A 366 -13.95 -2.03 -12.36
CA PHE A 366 -13.46 -2.47 -11.06
C PHE A 366 -13.75 -1.43 -9.98
N HIS A 367 -13.71 -1.88 -8.73
CA HIS A 367 -13.80 -1.04 -7.54
C HIS A 367 -12.44 -0.98 -6.85
N VAL A 368 -12.05 0.16 -6.27
CA VAL A 368 -10.82 0.33 -5.48
C VAL A 368 -11.11 1.11 -4.21
N ARG A 369 -10.60 0.61 -3.07
CA ARG A 369 -10.62 1.30 -1.78
C ARG A 369 -9.27 1.25 -1.11
N LEU A 370 -8.96 2.24 -0.27
CA LEU A 370 -7.80 2.19 0.59
C LEU A 370 -8.16 1.48 1.90
N ASP A 371 -7.38 0.47 2.26
CA ASP A 371 -7.41 -0.22 3.55
C ASP A 371 -6.23 0.24 4.41
N SER A 372 -6.44 0.42 5.73
CA SER A 372 -5.41 0.95 6.63
C SER A 372 -4.22 0.02 6.82
N ARG A 373 -4.38 -1.29 6.62
CA ARG A 373 -3.31 -2.28 6.76
C ARG A 373 -2.56 -2.52 5.47
N VAL A 374 -3.27 -2.82 4.38
CA VAL A 374 -2.67 -3.33 3.14
C VAL A 374 -2.64 -2.32 1.99
N GLY A 375 -3.17 -1.12 2.18
CA GLY A 375 -3.27 -0.13 1.11
C GLY A 375 -4.44 -0.42 0.17
N PRO A 376 -4.32 -0.18 -1.14
CA PRO A 376 -5.41 -0.37 -2.08
C PRO A 376 -5.86 -1.82 -2.21
N ILE A 377 -7.16 -2.02 -2.11
CA ILE A 377 -7.84 -3.28 -2.40
C ILE A 377 -8.67 -3.07 -3.67
N LEU A 378 -8.35 -3.80 -4.72
CA LEU A 378 -9.17 -3.91 -5.91
C LEU A 378 -10.28 -4.93 -5.68
N SER A 379 -11.47 -4.68 -6.19
CA SER A 379 -12.58 -5.64 -6.05
C SER A 379 -13.43 -5.68 -7.32
N THR A 380 -14.10 -6.81 -7.53
CA THR A 380 -15.06 -7.04 -8.62
C THR A 380 -14.53 -6.66 -10.00
N VAL A 381 -13.31 -7.09 -10.29
CA VAL A 381 -12.65 -6.81 -11.58
C VAL A 381 -13.34 -7.63 -12.67
N THR A 382 -13.87 -6.94 -13.66
CA THR A 382 -14.54 -7.53 -14.82
C THR A 382 -14.02 -6.95 -16.12
N TYR A 383 -14.19 -7.71 -17.19
CA TYR A 383 -13.91 -7.29 -18.57
C TYR A 383 -15.14 -7.46 -19.42
N ASP A 384 -15.54 -6.43 -20.15
CA ASP A 384 -16.64 -6.50 -21.13
C ASP A 384 -16.13 -7.13 -22.43
N ASP A 385 -16.55 -8.36 -22.70
CA ASP A 385 -16.26 -9.06 -23.94
C ASP A 385 -17.49 -9.01 -24.84
N LYS A 386 -17.53 -8.03 -25.73
CA LYS A 386 -18.62 -7.85 -26.73
C LYS A 386 -20.01 -7.69 -26.09
N GLY A 387 -20.09 -6.92 -24.99
CA GLY A 387 -21.33 -6.65 -24.25
C GLY A 387 -21.65 -7.69 -23.16
N LYS A 388 -20.76 -8.64 -22.92
CA LYS A 388 -20.86 -9.60 -21.82
C LYS A 388 -19.80 -9.29 -20.77
N LYS A 389 -20.20 -8.84 -19.58
CA LYS A 389 -19.28 -8.69 -18.44
C LYS A 389 -18.81 -10.06 -17.94
N ARG A 390 -17.52 -10.29 -17.99
CA ARG A 390 -16.86 -11.53 -17.57
C ARG A 390 -16.06 -11.28 -16.31
N LYS A 391 -16.21 -12.15 -15.31
CA LYS A 391 -15.45 -12.09 -14.07
C LYS A 391 -13.98 -12.38 -14.32
N ILE A 392 -13.08 -11.67 -13.64
CA ILE A 392 -11.64 -11.96 -13.65
C ILE A 392 -11.13 -12.17 -12.22
N MET A 393 -11.45 -11.23 -11.31
CA MET A 393 -10.96 -11.27 -9.95
C MET A 393 -11.98 -10.65 -9.01
N TYR A 394 -12.29 -11.34 -7.91
CA TYR A 394 -13.14 -10.81 -6.86
C TYR A 394 -12.41 -9.75 -6.04
N GLU A 395 -11.21 -10.09 -5.54
CA GLU A 395 -10.40 -9.19 -4.73
C GLU A 395 -8.89 -9.38 -5.03
N GLY A 396 -8.17 -8.27 -5.14
CA GLY A 396 -6.72 -8.24 -5.24
C GLY A 396 -6.12 -7.20 -4.33
N SER A 397 -5.10 -7.58 -3.56
CA SER A 397 -4.42 -6.68 -2.61
C SER A 397 -2.96 -7.10 -2.39
N LEU A 398 -2.16 -6.18 -1.83
CA LEU A 398 -0.93 -6.56 -1.14
C LEU A 398 -1.34 -7.28 0.15
N GLY A 399 -1.35 -8.63 0.12
CA GLY A 399 -1.75 -9.42 1.29
C GLY A 399 -0.82 -9.20 2.49
N GLY A 400 0.49 -9.17 2.21
CA GLY A 400 1.52 -8.92 3.22
C GLY A 400 2.87 -8.60 2.62
N MET A 401 3.76 -8.11 3.46
CA MET A 401 5.10 -7.71 3.07
C MET A 401 6.07 -7.91 4.24
N ILE A 402 7.30 -8.37 3.93
CA ILE A 402 8.37 -8.48 4.92
C ILE A 402 9.71 -8.03 4.36
N VAL A 403 10.51 -7.39 5.23
CA VAL A 403 11.88 -6.95 4.94
C VAL A 403 12.83 -7.55 5.99
N PRO A 404 13.36 -8.78 5.77
CA PRO A 404 14.30 -9.42 6.68
C PRO A 404 15.74 -8.98 6.41
N TYR A 405 16.47 -8.64 7.47
CA TYR A 405 17.90 -8.34 7.46
C TYR A 405 18.70 -9.53 8.00
N GLY A 406 19.92 -9.72 7.51
CA GLY A 406 20.75 -10.87 7.83
C GLY A 406 21.93 -10.60 8.79
N ASP A 407 22.07 -9.39 9.31
CA ASP A 407 23.16 -9.02 10.20
C ASP A 407 22.86 -9.41 11.67
N PRO A 408 23.75 -10.16 12.38
CA PRO A 408 23.48 -10.66 13.73
C PRO A 408 23.77 -9.65 14.85
N ASP A 409 24.27 -8.45 14.58
CA ASP A 409 24.62 -7.45 15.61
C ASP A 409 23.38 -6.97 16.39
N ILE A 410 23.58 -6.44 17.59
CA ILE A 410 22.49 -6.08 18.52
C ILE A 410 21.48 -5.09 17.96
N GLY A 411 21.90 -4.20 17.05
CA GLY A 411 21.03 -3.26 16.34
C GLY A 411 20.31 -3.87 15.13
N TRP A 412 20.60 -5.13 14.77
CA TRP A 412 20.20 -5.69 13.47
C TRP A 412 19.49 -7.04 13.55
N TYR A 413 19.85 -7.95 14.44
CA TYR A 413 19.36 -9.33 14.47
C TYR A 413 17.84 -9.47 14.53
N PHE A 414 17.15 -8.49 15.09
CA PHE A 414 15.68 -8.50 15.23
C PHE A 414 14.96 -7.82 14.06
N LYS A 415 15.70 -7.23 13.11
CA LYS A 415 15.11 -6.50 11.98
C LYS A 415 14.53 -7.48 10.96
N ALA A 416 13.23 -7.67 11.05
CA ALA A 416 12.41 -8.39 10.07
C ALA A 416 11.03 -7.74 10.10
N TYR A 417 10.88 -6.72 9.28
CA TYR A 417 9.73 -5.82 9.32
C TYR A 417 8.57 -6.41 8.52
N LEU A 418 7.47 -6.69 9.20
CA LEU A 418 6.18 -6.97 8.58
C LEU A 418 5.45 -5.64 8.41
N ASP A 419 5.76 -4.90 7.34
CA ASP A 419 5.33 -3.52 7.19
C ASP A 419 3.80 -3.37 7.17
N SER A 420 3.07 -4.33 6.60
CA SER A 420 1.61 -4.39 6.66
C SER A 420 1.10 -4.81 8.04
N GLY A 421 1.64 -5.90 8.60
CA GLY A 421 1.15 -6.51 9.83
C GLY A 421 1.59 -5.83 11.12
N ASP A 422 2.80 -5.24 11.14
CA ASP A 422 3.37 -4.59 12.33
C ASP A 422 3.04 -3.09 12.41
N TYR A 423 2.86 -2.40 11.25
CA TYR A 423 2.70 -0.93 11.21
C TYR A 423 1.45 -0.47 10.45
N GLY A 424 0.96 -1.25 9.49
CA GLY A 424 -0.15 -0.86 8.63
C GLY A 424 0.26 0.09 7.51
N MET A 425 0.63 -0.46 6.36
CA MET A 425 1.13 0.31 5.22
C MET A 425 0.13 1.33 4.68
N GLY A 426 -1.18 1.02 4.74
CA GLY A 426 -2.22 1.96 4.32
C GLY A 426 -2.31 3.18 5.24
N THR A 427 -2.05 3.01 6.55
CA THR A 427 -1.94 4.15 7.50
C THR A 427 -0.72 5.03 7.18
N LEU A 428 0.33 4.43 6.60
CA LEU A 428 1.57 5.11 6.22
C LEU A 428 1.55 5.61 4.76
N THR A 429 0.38 5.77 4.17
CA THR A 429 0.21 6.30 2.81
C THR A 429 0.80 7.69 2.66
N SER A 430 1.66 7.87 1.66
CA SER A 430 2.25 9.16 1.28
C SER A 430 1.41 9.87 0.24
N PRO A 431 1.14 11.18 0.40
CA PRO A 431 0.44 11.97 -0.60
C PRO A 431 1.21 12.07 -1.92
N ILE A 432 0.57 11.70 -3.02
CA ILE A 432 1.17 11.70 -4.36
C ILE A 432 1.33 13.13 -4.90
N ALA A 433 2.50 13.44 -5.46
CA ALA A 433 2.80 14.70 -6.13
C ALA A 433 2.74 14.54 -7.66
N ARG A 434 1.81 15.27 -8.32
CA ARG A 434 1.74 15.34 -9.78
C ARG A 434 3.03 15.85 -10.39
N GLY A 435 3.42 15.29 -11.53
CA GLY A 435 4.64 15.65 -12.25
C GLY A 435 5.93 15.13 -11.61
N LYS A 436 5.81 14.37 -10.51
CA LYS A 436 6.91 13.68 -9.82
C LYS A 436 6.55 12.21 -9.60
N ASP A 437 5.65 11.95 -8.65
CA ASP A 437 5.25 10.59 -8.29
C ASP A 437 4.23 10.00 -9.27
N ALA A 438 3.46 10.85 -9.92
CA ALA A 438 2.53 10.49 -10.99
C ALA A 438 2.57 11.55 -12.09
N PRO A 439 2.20 11.22 -13.37
CA PRO A 439 2.23 12.20 -14.47
C PRO A 439 1.24 13.33 -14.24
N GLN A 440 1.44 14.47 -14.96
CA GLN A 440 0.61 15.69 -14.81
C GLN A 440 -0.87 15.45 -15.13
N ASN A 441 -1.18 14.51 -16.02
CA ASN A 441 -2.56 14.15 -16.37
C ASN A 441 -3.23 13.22 -15.37
N ALA A 442 -2.57 12.79 -14.29
CA ALA A 442 -3.14 11.91 -13.29
C ALA A 442 -4.32 12.56 -12.55
N VAL A 443 -5.35 11.78 -12.28
CA VAL A 443 -6.41 12.09 -11.31
C VAL A 443 -5.97 11.59 -9.94
N LEU A 444 -6.05 12.43 -8.93
CA LEU A 444 -5.67 12.09 -7.57
C LEU A 444 -6.93 11.83 -6.74
N LEU A 445 -6.93 10.73 -6.01
CA LEU A 445 -8.01 10.31 -5.14
C LEU A 445 -7.59 10.46 -3.69
N ASP A 446 -8.45 11.08 -2.89
CA ASP A 446 -8.30 11.14 -1.44
C ASP A 446 -8.84 9.87 -0.81
N ALA A 447 -8.41 9.58 0.42
CA ALA A 447 -8.96 8.49 1.24
C ALA A 447 -9.24 8.97 2.66
N THR A 448 -10.08 8.24 3.37
CA THR A 448 -10.37 8.47 4.79
C THR A 448 -10.17 7.18 5.55
N ILE A 449 -9.42 7.23 6.63
CA ILE A 449 -9.21 6.12 7.58
C ILE A 449 -9.46 6.61 8.99
N ALA A 450 -9.56 5.70 9.96
CA ALA A 450 -9.54 6.07 11.37
C ALA A 450 -8.10 6.20 11.87
N ASP A 451 -7.84 7.21 12.71
CA ASP A 451 -6.60 7.28 13.48
C ASP A 451 -6.68 6.40 14.76
N TYR A 452 -5.59 6.36 15.53
CA TYR A 452 -5.51 5.55 16.75
C TYR A 452 -6.51 6.00 17.86
N THR A 453 -7.10 7.18 17.77
CA THR A 453 -8.17 7.64 18.68
C THR A 453 -9.55 7.22 18.20
N GLY A 454 -9.65 6.66 17.00
CA GLY A 454 -10.87 6.34 16.29
C GLY A 454 -11.49 7.55 15.57
N ALA A 455 -10.77 8.66 15.46
CA ALA A 455 -11.23 9.81 14.67
C ALA A 455 -11.00 9.60 13.18
N PRO A 456 -11.94 10.00 12.32
CA PRO A 456 -11.71 9.95 10.88
C PRO A 456 -10.61 10.93 10.47
N THR A 457 -9.65 10.45 9.71
CA THR A 457 -8.50 11.21 9.21
C THR A 457 -8.44 11.12 7.70
N ALA A 458 -8.45 12.26 7.04
CA ALA A 458 -8.30 12.33 5.58
C ALA A 458 -6.83 12.15 5.18
N ILE A 459 -6.60 11.34 4.16
CA ILE A 459 -5.32 11.21 3.47
C ILE A 459 -5.48 11.83 2.09
N PRO A 460 -5.03 13.07 1.88
CA PRO A 460 -5.18 13.72 0.59
C PRO A 460 -4.26 13.07 -0.44
N ARG A 461 -4.74 12.94 -1.67
CA ARG A 461 -3.97 12.41 -2.79
C ARG A 461 -3.37 11.02 -2.50
N ALA A 462 -4.16 10.16 -1.85
CA ALA A 462 -3.74 8.84 -1.42
C ALA A 462 -3.43 7.89 -2.59
N MET A 463 -4.16 8.03 -3.69
CA MET A 463 -3.97 7.24 -4.90
C MET A 463 -3.98 8.13 -6.14
N ALA A 464 -3.37 7.65 -7.22
CA ALA A 464 -3.40 8.30 -8.53
C ALA A 464 -3.94 7.35 -9.59
N VAL A 465 -4.83 7.85 -10.45
CA VAL A 465 -5.32 7.12 -11.63
C VAL A 465 -4.89 7.87 -12.87
N PHE A 466 -4.25 7.18 -13.80
CA PHE A 466 -3.79 7.79 -15.05
C PHE A 466 -3.64 6.78 -16.16
N GLU A 467 -3.83 7.25 -17.39
CA GLU A 467 -3.54 6.48 -18.60
C GLU A 467 -2.13 6.80 -19.09
N ARG A 468 -1.41 5.78 -19.60
CA ARG A 468 -0.07 5.94 -20.19
C ARG A 468 0.04 5.20 -21.52
N TYR A 469 0.89 5.72 -22.41
CA TYR A 469 1.34 5.00 -23.60
C TYR A 469 2.36 3.92 -23.20
N ALA A 470 2.18 2.70 -23.69
CA ALA A 470 3.00 1.54 -23.32
C ALA A 470 3.62 0.80 -24.53
N GLY A 471 3.79 1.50 -25.66
CA GLY A 471 4.36 0.93 -26.88
C GLY A 471 3.29 0.42 -27.84
N PRO A 472 3.66 -0.43 -28.81
CA PRO A 472 2.70 -1.07 -29.71
C PRO A 472 1.98 -2.22 -29.02
N GLU A 473 0.67 -2.30 -29.19
CA GLU A 473 -0.12 -3.48 -28.80
C GLU A 473 0.18 -4.65 -29.73
N TYR A 474 0.14 -4.38 -31.03
CA TYR A 474 0.61 -5.30 -32.05
C TYR A 474 1.17 -4.55 -33.25
N LYS A 475 2.04 -5.21 -33.99
CA LYS A 475 2.64 -4.69 -35.21
C LYS A 475 2.86 -5.83 -36.21
N HIS A 476 2.51 -5.60 -37.46
CA HIS A 476 2.85 -6.47 -38.57
C HIS A 476 3.23 -5.63 -39.80
N GLN A 477 4.24 -6.09 -40.51
CA GLN A 477 4.66 -5.53 -41.79
C GLN A 477 4.85 -6.67 -42.79
N GLU A 478 4.14 -6.62 -43.87
CA GLU A 478 4.27 -7.56 -44.97
C GLU A 478 4.61 -6.82 -46.28
N MET A 479 5.39 -7.45 -47.12
CA MET A 479 5.79 -6.86 -48.39
C MET A 479 4.59 -6.58 -49.27
N GLY A 480 4.48 -5.34 -49.75
CA GLY A 480 3.36 -4.90 -50.60
C GLY A 480 2.03 -4.64 -49.89
N GLN A 481 1.99 -4.73 -48.53
CA GLN A 481 0.84 -4.41 -47.73
C GLN A 481 1.04 -3.15 -46.87
N PRO A 482 -0.03 -2.45 -46.49
CA PRO A 482 0.09 -1.36 -45.52
C PRO A 482 0.70 -1.86 -44.21
N ASN A 483 1.52 -1.00 -43.56
CA ASN A 483 2.03 -1.28 -42.23
C ASN A 483 0.88 -1.26 -41.21
N LEU A 484 0.69 -2.36 -40.50
CA LEU A 484 -0.27 -2.48 -39.40
C LEU A 484 0.43 -2.25 -38.08
N SER A 485 -0.02 -1.27 -37.32
CA SER A 485 0.45 -1.00 -35.96
C SER A 485 -0.65 -0.36 -35.14
N THR A 486 -0.82 -0.78 -33.90
CA THR A 486 -1.80 -0.24 -32.95
C THR A 486 -1.08 0.09 -31.65
N GLU A 487 -1.37 1.24 -31.06
CA GLU A 487 -0.80 1.62 -29.78
C GLU A 487 -1.43 0.83 -28.63
N ARG A 488 -0.60 0.51 -27.63
CA ARG A 488 -1.03 -0.02 -26.34
C ARG A 488 -1.12 1.13 -25.35
N ARG A 489 -2.27 1.21 -24.69
CA ARG A 489 -2.49 2.05 -23.52
C ARG A 489 -2.68 1.20 -22.27
N GLU A 490 -2.30 1.75 -21.16
CA GLU A 490 -2.47 1.15 -19.84
C GLU A 490 -3.14 2.14 -18.91
N LEU A 491 -4.13 1.69 -18.15
CA LEU A 491 -4.63 2.44 -17.01
C LEU A 491 -3.89 1.98 -15.77
N VAL A 492 -3.35 2.93 -15.03
CA VAL A 492 -2.58 2.69 -13.80
C VAL A 492 -3.34 3.25 -12.61
N VAL A 493 -3.47 2.44 -11.56
CA VAL A 493 -3.86 2.88 -10.22
C VAL A 493 -2.62 2.78 -9.33
N ARG A 494 -2.03 3.92 -8.98
CA ARG A 494 -0.80 4.04 -8.19
C ARG A 494 -1.07 4.38 -6.75
N TRP A 495 -0.34 3.77 -5.85
CA TRP A 495 -0.29 4.09 -4.43
C TRP A 495 1.14 4.08 -3.92
N ILE A 496 1.44 4.92 -2.91
CA ILE A 496 2.76 5.01 -2.31
C ILE A 496 2.62 4.96 -0.79
N SER A 497 3.49 4.16 -0.15
CA SER A 497 3.60 4.09 1.31
C SER A 497 5.03 4.37 1.74
N THR A 498 5.21 5.25 2.73
CA THR A 498 6.51 5.54 3.33
C THR A 498 6.64 4.82 4.66
N VAL A 499 7.50 3.81 4.70
CA VAL A 499 7.74 2.98 5.89
C VAL A 499 9.16 3.21 6.39
N GLY A 500 9.31 4.09 7.38
CA GLY A 500 10.61 4.47 7.91
C GLY A 500 11.48 5.17 6.88
N ASN A 501 12.57 4.51 6.47
CA ASN A 501 13.54 5.02 5.49
C ASN A 501 13.21 4.63 4.04
N TYR A 502 12.27 3.71 3.82
CA TYR A 502 11.86 3.26 2.48
C TYR A 502 10.54 3.85 2.05
N ASP A 503 10.44 4.06 0.73
CA ASP A 503 9.20 4.37 0.02
C ASP A 503 8.85 3.22 -0.92
N TYR A 504 7.63 2.71 -0.84
CA TYR A 504 7.13 1.64 -1.68
C TYR A 504 6.05 2.15 -2.61
N ILE A 505 6.21 1.87 -3.89
CA ILE A 505 5.29 2.27 -4.96
C ILE A 505 4.62 1.03 -5.48
N PHE A 506 3.29 1.01 -5.49
CA PHE A 506 2.50 -0.10 -6.03
C PHE A 506 1.59 0.40 -7.12
N ASP A 507 1.66 -0.24 -8.29
CA ASP A 507 0.79 0.03 -9.44
C ASP A 507 -0.04 -1.20 -9.76
N TRP A 508 -1.35 -1.01 -9.89
CA TRP A 508 -2.23 -1.94 -10.59
C TRP A 508 -2.37 -1.45 -12.02
N VAL A 509 -1.99 -2.29 -12.99
CA VAL A 509 -1.83 -1.92 -14.40
C VAL A 509 -2.81 -2.70 -15.26
N PHE A 510 -3.84 -2.03 -15.74
CA PHE A 510 -4.84 -2.63 -16.64
C PHE A 510 -4.42 -2.41 -18.08
N GLN A 511 -4.39 -3.48 -18.87
CA GLN A 511 -4.04 -3.44 -20.29
C GLN A 511 -5.29 -3.71 -21.16
N GLN A 512 -5.30 -3.13 -22.35
CA GLN A 512 -6.44 -3.23 -23.28
C GLN A 512 -6.75 -4.67 -23.71
N ASN A 513 -5.74 -5.55 -23.71
CA ASN A 513 -5.85 -6.95 -24.09
C ASN A 513 -6.34 -7.89 -22.99
N GLY A 514 -6.81 -7.36 -21.86
CA GLY A 514 -7.29 -8.16 -20.74
C GLY A 514 -6.19 -8.58 -19.74
N THR A 515 -4.93 -8.17 -19.93
CA THR A 515 -3.86 -8.41 -18.97
C THR A 515 -3.97 -7.45 -17.79
N LEU A 516 -3.81 -7.96 -16.58
CA LEU A 516 -3.67 -7.19 -15.35
C LEU A 516 -2.24 -7.34 -14.82
N GLY A 517 -1.53 -6.21 -14.69
CA GLY A 517 -0.19 -6.14 -14.10
C GLY A 517 -0.21 -5.64 -12.66
N ILE A 518 0.79 -6.04 -11.90
CA ILE A 518 1.10 -5.50 -10.58
C ILE A 518 2.58 -5.15 -10.57
N ASP A 519 2.88 -3.88 -10.39
CA ASP A 519 4.26 -3.41 -10.28
C ASP A 519 4.52 -3.01 -8.82
N ALA A 520 5.60 -3.49 -8.22
CA ALA A 520 6.04 -3.06 -6.90
C ALA A 520 7.46 -2.49 -6.98
N GLY A 521 7.60 -1.25 -6.55
CA GLY A 521 8.87 -0.52 -6.56
C GLY A 521 9.33 -0.19 -5.14
N ALA A 522 10.60 -0.44 -4.84
CA ALA A 522 11.27 -0.02 -3.61
C ALA A 522 12.23 1.14 -3.91
N THR A 523 12.16 2.20 -3.13
CA THR A 523 13.03 3.38 -3.23
C THR A 523 13.17 4.04 -1.86
N GLY A 524 13.71 5.23 -1.77
CA GLY A 524 13.95 5.94 -0.52
C GLY A 524 15.40 5.91 -0.09
N ILE A 525 15.67 5.79 1.20
CA ILE A 525 17.01 5.78 1.77
C ILE A 525 17.30 4.39 2.32
N GLU A 526 18.40 3.79 1.88
CA GLU A 526 18.81 2.49 2.38
C GLU A 526 19.08 2.51 3.89
N ALA A 527 18.69 1.45 4.61
CA ALA A 527 19.06 1.27 6.00
C ALA A 527 20.54 0.93 6.09
N VAL A 528 21.33 1.85 6.63
CA VAL A 528 22.77 1.72 6.72
C VAL A 528 23.26 1.49 8.14
N LYS A 529 24.40 0.79 8.25
CA LYS A 529 25.11 0.48 9.47
C LYS A 529 26.36 1.35 9.61
N GLY A 530 26.57 1.93 10.77
CA GLY A 530 27.82 2.59 11.09
C GLY A 530 28.95 1.58 11.35
N VAL A 531 30.11 1.80 10.73
CA VAL A 531 31.28 0.91 10.85
C VAL A 531 32.56 1.69 11.10
N LYS A 532 33.66 0.97 11.41
CA LYS A 532 34.96 1.60 11.65
C LYS A 532 35.67 2.01 10.37
N SER A 533 35.55 1.21 9.35
CA SER A 533 36.26 1.40 8.08
C SER A 533 35.75 2.57 7.27
N LYS A 534 36.67 3.31 6.69
CA LYS A 534 36.39 4.39 5.72
C LYS A 534 36.60 3.93 4.29
N THR A 535 37.46 2.93 4.09
CA THR A 535 37.79 2.37 2.78
C THR A 535 37.97 0.85 2.87
N MET A 536 37.84 0.15 1.76
CA MET A 536 38.09 -1.29 1.65
C MET A 536 39.56 -1.69 1.83
N HIS A 537 40.48 -0.72 2.00
CA HIS A 537 41.91 -0.98 2.21
C HIS A 537 42.29 -1.05 3.70
N GLU A 538 41.37 -0.84 4.61
CA GLU A 538 41.60 -0.90 6.05
C GLU A 538 41.48 -2.32 6.58
N ASP A 539 42.21 -2.66 7.64
CA ASP A 539 42.25 -4.01 8.23
C ASP A 539 40.87 -4.46 8.73
N THR A 540 40.03 -3.53 9.17
CA THR A 540 38.67 -3.79 9.64
C THR A 540 37.65 -4.01 8.53
N ALA A 541 37.96 -3.64 7.30
CA ALA A 541 37.00 -3.58 6.21
C ALA A 541 36.32 -4.93 5.92
N ARG A 542 37.10 -6.03 5.99
CA ARG A 542 36.56 -7.39 5.75
C ARG A 542 35.49 -7.79 6.77
N GLU A 543 35.67 -7.42 8.02
CA GLU A 543 34.68 -7.73 9.08
C GLU A 543 33.51 -6.76 9.00
N ASP A 544 33.79 -5.47 8.81
CA ASP A 544 32.78 -4.42 8.71
C ASP A 544 31.81 -4.64 7.53
N THR A 545 32.29 -5.26 6.44
CA THR A 545 31.46 -5.53 5.24
C THR A 545 30.96 -6.98 5.13
N ARG A 546 31.06 -7.76 6.18
CA ARG A 546 30.69 -9.18 6.17
C ARG A 546 29.20 -9.39 5.81
N TYR A 547 28.34 -8.46 6.19
CA TYR A 547 26.90 -8.54 5.99
C TYR A 547 26.35 -7.42 5.09
N GLY A 548 27.21 -6.76 4.32
CA GLY A 548 26.81 -5.67 3.45
C GLY A 548 27.96 -5.10 2.61
N THR A 549 27.71 -3.96 1.99
CA THR A 549 28.67 -3.26 1.12
C THR A 549 29.04 -1.91 1.73
N LEU A 550 30.33 -1.57 1.71
CA LEU A 550 30.80 -0.23 2.10
C LEU A 550 30.37 0.79 1.03
N LEU A 551 29.43 1.68 1.38
CA LEU A 551 28.86 2.66 0.46
C LEU A 551 29.56 4.02 0.53
N ASP A 552 30.00 4.41 1.73
CA ASP A 552 30.74 5.64 2.00
C ASP A 552 31.61 5.46 3.25
N HIS A 553 32.38 6.48 3.63
CA HIS A 553 33.20 6.45 4.82
C HIS A 553 32.36 6.13 6.07
N ASN A 554 32.68 5.06 6.75
CA ASN A 554 32.02 4.57 7.95
C ASN A 554 30.55 4.13 7.75
N ILE A 555 30.12 3.85 6.52
CA ILE A 555 28.74 3.48 6.16
C ILE A 555 28.73 2.21 5.35
N VAL A 556 28.02 1.20 5.85
CA VAL A 556 27.74 -0.06 5.15
C VAL A 556 26.24 -0.17 4.90
N GLY A 557 25.85 -0.36 3.66
CA GLY A 557 24.50 -0.80 3.30
C GLY A 557 24.36 -2.29 3.59
N THR A 558 23.40 -2.66 4.42
CA THR A 558 23.23 -4.04 4.89
C THR A 558 22.41 -4.85 3.89
N THR A 559 22.87 -6.07 3.60
CA THR A 559 22.14 -7.01 2.73
C THR A 559 20.81 -7.40 3.38
N HIS A 560 19.72 -7.28 2.62
CA HIS A 560 18.36 -7.62 3.06
C HIS A 560 17.48 -8.00 1.87
N GLN A 561 16.24 -8.32 2.13
CA GLN A 561 15.27 -8.66 1.08
C GLN A 561 14.01 -7.80 1.24
N HIS A 562 13.39 -7.48 0.11
CA HIS A 562 12.02 -6.96 0.04
C HIS A 562 11.15 -8.06 -0.52
N ILE A 563 10.24 -8.60 0.28
CA ILE A 563 9.37 -9.71 -0.12
C ILE A 563 7.93 -9.24 -0.02
N TYR A 564 7.25 -9.26 -1.16
CA TYR A 564 5.83 -8.91 -1.30
C TYR A 564 5.01 -10.15 -1.53
N ASN A 565 3.86 -10.27 -0.88
CA ASN A 565 2.88 -11.30 -1.18
C ASN A 565 1.57 -10.64 -1.63
N PHE A 566 1.12 -10.97 -2.82
CA PHE A 566 -0.16 -10.51 -3.37
C PHE A 566 -1.22 -11.59 -3.19
N ARG A 567 -2.33 -11.23 -2.53
CA ARG A 567 -3.54 -12.04 -2.43
C ARG A 567 -4.43 -11.73 -3.61
N LEU A 568 -4.74 -12.74 -4.40
CA LEU A 568 -5.50 -12.63 -5.66
C LEU A 568 -6.63 -13.66 -5.65
N ASP A 569 -7.81 -13.23 -5.27
CA ASP A 569 -9.03 -14.02 -5.29
C ASP A 569 -9.58 -13.99 -6.72
N MET A 570 -9.13 -14.94 -7.52
CA MET A 570 -9.38 -14.98 -8.96
C MET A 570 -10.65 -15.75 -9.26
N ASP A 571 -11.57 -15.11 -10.02
CA ASP A 571 -12.81 -15.70 -10.47
C ASP A 571 -12.84 -15.77 -12.01
N VAL A 572 -12.01 -16.62 -12.62
CA VAL A 572 -11.84 -16.71 -14.07
C VAL A 572 -13.11 -17.20 -14.75
N ASP A 573 -13.91 -16.24 -15.25
CA ASP A 573 -15.26 -16.45 -15.82
C ASP A 573 -16.24 -17.22 -14.91
N GLY A 574 -15.97 -17.16 -13.58
CA GLY A 574 -16.73 -17.82 -12.50
C GLY A 574 -15.81 -18.27 -11.36
N GLU A 575 -16.41 -18.71 -10.27
CA GLU A 575 -15.75 -19.04 -9.02
C GLU A 575 -15.10 -20.44 -8.98
N GLN A 576 -15.46 -21.33 -9.93
CA GLN A 576 -14.96 -22.70 -9.96
C GLN A 576 -13.74 -22.80 -10.86
N ASN A 577 -12.58 -22.74 -10.26
CA ASN A 577 -11.28 -22.73 -10.94
C ASN A 577 -10.39 -23.89 -10.49
N SER A 578 -9.30 -24.10 -11.18
CA SER A 578 -8.27 -25.11 -10.86
C SER A 578 -6.89 -24.60 -11.25
N LEU A 579 -5.87 -24.84 -10.45
CA LEU A 579 -4.49 -24.58 -10.84
C LEU A 579 -3.99 -25.66 -11.79
N VAL A 580 -3.45 -25.25 -12.93
CA VAL A 580 -2.94 -26.13 -13.98
C VAL A 580 -1.50 -25.78 -14.32
N GLU A 581 -0.66 -26.79 -14.39
CA GLU A 581 0.73 -26.71 -14.87
C GLU A 581 0.78 -27.20 -16.34
N VAL A 582 1.43 -26.42 -17.20
CA VAL A 582 1.71 -26.80 -18.59
C VAL A 582 3.24 -26.77 -18.79
N ASN A 583 3.81 -27.93 -19.05
CA ASN A 583 5.24 -28.13 -19.17
C ASN A 583 5.63 -28.47 -20.62
N PRO A 584 6.52 -27.73 -21.27
CA PRO A 584 7.11 -28.16 -22.52
C PRO A 584 8.05 -29.36 -22.29
N VAL A 585 7.86 -30.40 -23.06
CA VAL A 585 8.67 -31.63 -23.01
C VAL A 585 9.26 -31.94 -24.39
N VAL A 586 10.50 -32.39 -24.39
CA VAL A 586 11.17 -32.85 -25.62
C VAL A 586 11.16 -34.38 -25.67
N LEU A 587 10.56 -34.92 -26.71
CA LEU A 587 10.40 -36.34 -26.91
C LEU A 587 11.11 -36.80 -28.20
N PRO A 588 11.48 -38.09 -28.34
CA PRO A 588 11.95 -38.60 -29.60
C PRO A 588 10.91 -38.41 -30.72
N ASN A 589 11.38 -38.13 -31.92
CA ASN A 589 10.50 -38.09 -33.09
C ASN A 589 10.23 -39.52 -33.57
N ASP A 590 9.04 -39.99 -33.40
CA ASP A 590 8.54 -41.31 -33.83
C ASP A 590 8.02 -41.35 -35.29
N ARG A 591 7.94 -40.19 -35.97
CA ARG A 591 7.47 -40.07 -37.36
C ARG A 591 8.56 -40.19 -38.39
N GLY A 592 9.82 -40.31 -37.98
CA GLY A 592 10.98 -40.36 -38.89
C GLY A 592 11.35 -39.00 -39.51
N GLY A 593 12.25 -39.05 -40.49
CA GLY A 593 12.75 -37.85 -41.15
C GLY A 593 14.03 -37.31 -40.51
N PRO A 594 14.51 -36.13 -40.95
CA PRO A 594 15.82 -35.61 -40.52
C PRO A 594 15.80 -35.05 -39.07
N ARG A 595 14.65 -34.78 -38.54
CA ARG A 595 14.51 -34.29 -37.17
C ARG A 595 14.44 -35.46 -36.18
N THR A 596 15.27 -35.46 -35.17
CA THR A 596 15.37 -36.56 -34.18
C THR A 596 14.49 -36.39 -32.95
N SER A 597 13.98 -35.17 -32.73
CA SER A 597 13.13 -34.86 -31.56
C SER A 597 11.96 -33.98 -31.92
N THR A 598 10.92 -34.03 -31.11
CA THR A 598 9.74 -33.14 -31.13
C THR A 598 9.62 -32.43 -29.80
N MET A 599 8.88 -31.35 -29.80
CA MET A 599 8.49 -30.66 -28.57
C MET A 599 6.96 -30.70 -28.45
N GLN A 600 6.50 -31.08 -27.29
CA GLN A 600 5.06 -31.14 -26.92
C GLN A 600 4.88 -30.43 -25.59
N THR A 601 3.64 -30.34 -25.14
CA THR A 601 3.29 -29.88 -23.78
C THR A 601 2.57 -30.99 -23.02
N GLU A 602 2.93 -31.15 -21.76
CA GLU A 602 2.22 -31.97 -20.81
C GLU A 602 1.47 -31.08 -19.84
N THR A 603 0.19 -31.42 -19.59
CA THR A 603 -0.69 -30.65 -18.72
C THR A 603 -1.00 -31.48 -17.46
N LYS A 604 -0.91 -30.84 -16.29
CA LYS A 604 -1.22 -31.45 -15.00
C LYS A 604 -2.11 -30.52 -14.19
N VAL A 605 -3.23 -31.03 -13.69
CA VAL A 605 -4.05 -30.33 -12.67
C VAL A 605 -3.39 -30.54 -11.30
N VAL A 606 -3.29 -29.48 -10.53
CA VAL A 606 -2.77 -29.50 -9.16
C VAL A 606 -3.93 -29.77 -8.21
N GLY A 607 -3.88 -30.87 -7.46
CA GLY A 607 -5.05 -31.41 -6.78
C GLY A 607 -5.40 -30.77 -5.44
N ASN A 608 -4.43 -30.22 -4.73
CA ASN A 608 -4.64 -29.71 -3.38
C ASN A 608 -3.65 -28.59 -2.99
N GLU A 609 -3.94 -27.92 -1.89
CA GLU A 609 -3.21 -26.74 -1.39
C GLU A 609 -1.73 -27.00 -1.15
N GLN A 610 -1.37 -28.15 -0.55
CA GLN A 610 0.04 -28.47 -0.28
C GLN A 610 0.83 -28.75 -1.57
N GLN A 611 0.19 -29.28 -2.60
CA GLN A 611 0.81 -29.45 -3.92
C GLN A 611 0.96 -28.10 -4.64
N ALA A 612 0.07 -27.14 -4.37
CA ALA A 612 0.12 -25.79 -4.93
C ALA A 612 1.19 -24.90 -4.26
N ALA A 613 1.67 -25.28 -3.07
CA ALA A 613 2.74 -24.55 -2.39
C ALA A 613 4.10 -24.80 -3.08
N GLN A 614 4.45 -23.95 -4.08
CA GLN A 614 5.54 -24.22 -5.02
C GLN A 614 6.56 -23.10 -5.08
N LYS A 615 7.81 -23.48 -5.37
CA LYS A 615 8.81 -22.56 -5.92
C LYS A 615 8.58 -22.36 -7.41
N PHE A 616 8.93 -21.19 -7.90
CA PHE A 616 8.72 -20.84 -9.30
C PHE A 616 9.77 -21.53 -10.19
N ASP A 617 9.29 -22.34 -11.12
CA ASP A 617 10.07 -22.82 -12.25
C ASP A 617 9.68 -22.00 -13.49
N PRO A 618 10.61 -21.22 -14.07
CA PRO A 618 10.30 -20.40 -15.24
C PRO A 618 10.01 -21.21 -16.52
N SER A 619 10.31 -22.51 -16.54
CA SER A 619 9.99 -23.39 -17.67
C SER A 619 8.53 -23.89 -17.63
N THR A 620 7.85 -23.76 -16.49
CA THR A 620 6.45 -24.20 -16.30
C THR A 620 5.49 -23.03 -16.50
N VAL A 621 4.51 -23.17 -17.39
CA VAL A 621 3.37 -22.25 -17.48
C VAL A 621 2.34 -22.64 -16.44
N ARG A 622 1.89 -21.67 -15.63
CA ARG A 622 0.87 -21.88 -14.61
C ARG A 622 -0.39 -21.12 -14.98
N LEU A 623 -1.50 -21.85 -15.02
CA LEU A 623 -2.80 -21.34 -15.42
C LEU A 623 -3.79 -21.52 -14.26
N LEU A 624 -4.61 -20.51 -14.01
CA LEU A 624 -5.84 -20.71 -13.28
C LEU A 624 -6.96 -20.89 -14.30
N THR A 625 -7.57 -22.06 -14.31
CA THR A 625 -8.44 -22.56 -15.41
C THR A 625 -9.85 -22.83 -14.92
N ASN A 626 -10.83 -22.33 -15.65
CA ASN A 626 -12.23 -22.71 -15.48
C ASN A 626 -12.61 -23.76 -16.54
N PHE A 627 -12.69 -25.02 -16.13
CA PHE A 627 -13.04 -26.13 -17.01
C PHE A 627 -14.54 -26.17 -17.37
N SER A 628 -15.39 -25.39 -16.73
CA SER A 628 -16.82 -25.28 -17.07
C SER A 628 -17.11 -24.28 -18.19
N LYS A 629 -16.08 -23.54 -18.63
CA LYS A 629 -16.16 -22.52 -19.67
C LYS A 629 -15.15 -22.77 -20.76
N GLU A 630 -15.57 -22.57 -21.99
CA GLU A 630 -14.73 -22.78 -23.17
C GLU A 630 -14.86 -21.58 -24.12
N ASN A 631 -13.79 -21.34 -24.89
CA ASN A 631 -13.84 -20.42 -26.00
C ASN A 631 -14.52 -21.07 -27.22
N LYS A 632 -14.71 -20.33 -28.32
CA LYS A 632 -15.45 -20.79 -29.54
C LYS A 632 -14.88 -22.06 -30.19
N VAL A 633 -13.69 -22.49 -29.86
CA VAL A 633 -13.05 -23.69 -30.42
C VAL A 633 -12.86 -24.80 -29.38
N GLY A 634 -13.47 -24.68 -28.20
CA GLY A 634 -13.49 -25.72 -27.17
C GLY A 634 -12.27 -25.77 -26.27
N ASN A 635 -11.45 -24.70 -26.19
CA ASN A 635 -10.40 -24.63 -25.20
C ASN A 635 -10.95 -24.07 -23.89
N PRO A 636 -10.60 -24.63 -22.72
CA PRO A 636 -11.00 -24.08 -21.43
C PRO A 636 -10.40 -22.68 -21.22
N VAL A 637 -11.20 -21.80 -20.64
CA VAL A 637 -10.76 -20.42 -20.37
C VAL A 637 -9.88 -20.36 -19.15
N SER A 638 -8.82 -19.55 -19.21
CA SER A 638 -7.81 -19.47 -18.15
C SER A 638 -7.20 -18.09 -18.05
N TYR A 639 -6.48 -17.86 -16.94
CA TYR A 639 -5.49 -16.80 -16.78
C TYR A 639 -4.13 -17.39 -16.43
N GLN A 640 -3.10 -16.95 -17.13
CA GLN A 640 -1.72 -17.32 -16.85
C GLN A 640 -1.18 -16.45 -15.72
N LEU A 641 -0.57 -17.09 -14.72
CA LEU A 641 0.12 -16.46 -13.61
C LEU A 641 1.60 -16.32 -13.99
N ILE A 642 2.08 -15.08 -14.12
CA ILE A 642 3.46 -14.77 -14.49
C ILE A 642 4.05 -13.90 -13.38
N PRO A 643 4.61 -14.47 -12.31
CA PRO A 643 5.43 -13.70 -11.40
C PRO A 643 6.74 -13.42 -12.10
N TYR A 644 7.11 -12.18 -12.18
CA TYR A 644 8.44 -11.82 -12.63
C TYR A 644 9.45 -12.23 -11.58
N ALA A 645 10.37 -13.10 -11.96
CA ALA A 645 11.46 -13.54 -11.10
C ALA A 645 12.53 -12.44 -11.00
N GLY A 646 12.20 -11.32 -10.36
CA GLY A 646 13.14 -10.25 -10.05
C GLY A 646 14.11 -10.61 -8.93
N GLY A 647 14.38 -11.91 -8.72
CA GLY A 647 15.38 -12.34 -7.78
C GLY A 647 14.88 -12.53 -6.33
N THR A 648 13.58 -12.85 -6.11
CA THR A 648 13.14 -13.29 -4.80
C THR A 648 13.91 -14.53 -4.38
N HIS A 649 14.73 -14.39 -3.37
CA HIS A 649 15.41 -15.52 -2.74
C HIS A 649 14.71 -15.78 -1.41
N PRO A 650 13.97 -16.89 -1.25
CA PRO A 650 13.44 -17.29 0.05
C PRO A 650 14.58 -17.35 1.06
N VAL A 651 14.30 -17.00 2.30
CA VAL A 651 15.28 -17.13 3.39
C VAL A 651 15.87 -18.54 3.36
N ALA A 652 17.20 -18.63 3.36
CA ALA A 652 17.88 -19.89 3.17
C ALA A 652 17.53 -20.87 4.29
N LYS A 653 17.02 -22.05 3.94
CA LYS A 653 16.91 -23.19 4.85
C LYS A 653 18.23 -23.97 4.83
N GLY A 654 19.07 -23.77 5.81
CA GLY A 654 20.25 -24.61 6.04
C GLY A 654 19.98 -25.67 7.09
N ALA A 655 20.79 -26.72 7.13
CA ALA A 655 20.71 -27.76 8.15
C ALA A 655 20.87 -27.20 9.58
N ASN A 656 21.48 -26.04 9.74
CA ASN A 656 21.71 -25.34 11.01
C ASN A 656 20.68 -24.27 11.33
N PHE A 657 19.77 -23.93 10.41
CA PHE A 657 18.75 -22.91 10.65
C PHE A 657 17.44 -23.48 11.15
N GLY A 658 17.29 -24.72 11.19
CA GLY A 658 16.24 -25.54 11.71
C GLY A 658 14.96 -24.89 12.19
N LYS A 659 14.23 -25.63 12.97
CA LYS A 659 12.96 -25.25 13.58
C LYS A 659 13.07 -24.07 14.57
N ASP A 660 14.28 -23.66 14.93
CA ASP A 660 14.54 -22.65 15.97
C ASP A 660 14.70 -21.22 15.44
N GLU A 661 14.69 -21.03 14.13
CA GLU A 661 14.72 -19.69 13.54
C GLU A 661 13.31 -19.11 13.50
N TRP A 662 13.07 -18.06 14.27
CA TRP A 662 11.76 -17.47 14.49
C TRP A 662 11.04 -17.01 13.20
N LEU A 663 11.79 -16.58 12.17
CA LEU A 663 11.21 -16.20 10.87
C LEU A 663 10.51 -17.39 10.19
N TYR A 664 11.10 -18.58 10.24
CA TYR A 664 10.52 -19.78 9.63
C TYR A 664 9.28 -20.29 10.33
N HIS A 665 9.20 -20.09 11.65
CA HIS A 665 8.03 -20.51 12.42
C HIS A 665 6.79 -19.66 12.15
N ARG A 666 7.00 -18.39 11.84
CA ARG A 666 5.91 -17.41 11.73
C ARG A 666 5.54 -17.07 10.30
N LEU A 667 6.48 -17.22 9.37
CA LEU A 667 6.41 -16.59 8.06
C LEU A 667 6.72 -17.60 6.95
N SER A 668 6.07 -18.77 7.02
CA SER A 668 6.25 -19.83 6.03
C SER A 668 5.89 -19.41 4.61
N PHE A 669 5.09 -18.36 4.43
CA PHE A 669 4.74 -17.86 3.10
C PHE A 669 5.96 -17.44 2.26
N MET A 670 7.08 -17.10 2.91
CA MET A 670 8.33 -16.76 2.21
C MET A 670 9.00 -17.95 1.53
N ASP A 671 8.70 -19.17 1.98
CA ASP A 671 9.34 -20.39 1.48
C ASP A 671 8.96 -20.72 0.03
N LYS A 672 7.81 -20.28 -0.40
CA LYS A 672 7.22 -20.58 -1.71
C LYS A 672 6.76 -19.29 -2.38
N GLN A 673 6.90 -19.25 -3.69
CA GLN A 673 6.49 -18.11 -4.49
C GLN A 673 5.03 -18.21 -4.95
N LEU A 674 4.46 -19.42 -4.93
CA LEU A 674 3.06 -19.66 -5.24
C LEU A 674 2.43 -20.50 -4.13
N TRP A 675 1.25 -20.06 -3.68
CA TRP A 675 0.31 -20.81 -2.87
C TRP A 675 -1.07 -20.66 -3.50
N VAL A 676 -1.90 -21.66 -3.37
CA VAL A 676 -3.33 -21.58 -3.72
C VAL A 676 -4.12 -22.25 -2.59
N THR A 677 -5.13 -21.53 -2.09
CA THR A 677 -6.03 -22.01 -1.04
C THR A 677 -7.47 -21.91 -1.51
N GLN A 678 -8.38 -22.68 -0.92
CA GLN A 678 -9.80 -22.39 -1.10
C GLN A 678 -10.13 -21.01 -0.51
N TYR A 679 -11.15 -20.35 -1.07
CA TYR A 679 -11.62 -19.07 -0.55
C TYR A 679 -12.15 -19.19 0.87
N ASN A 680 -11.59 -18.38 1.76
CA ASN A 680 -12.07 -18.19 3.12
C ASN A 680 -12.04 -16.68 3.43
N PRO A 681 -13.17 -16.03 3.76
CA PRO A 681 -13.21 -14.58 4.02
C PRO A 681 -12.40 -14.12 5.23
N GLU A 682 -12.00 -15.03 6.11
CA GLU A 682 -11.16 -14.71 7.28
C GLU A 682 -9.65 -14.89 6.98
N GLU A 683 -9.28 -15.52 5.86
CA GLU A 683 -7.90 -15.72 5.43
C GLU A 683 -7.48 -14.60 4.48
N LYS A 684 -7.04 -13.49 5.05
CA LYS A 684 -6.70 -12.27 4.30
C LYS A 684 -5.22 -11.97 4.21
N TYR A 685 -4.40 -12.49 5.13
CA TYR A 685 -3.01 -12.10 5.28
C TYR A 685 -2.08 -13.31 5.31
N PRO A 686 -1.04 -13.36 4.45
CA PRO A 686 -0.16 -14.54 4.34
C PRO A 686 0.64 -14.83 5.61
N GLU A 687 0.83 -13.83 6.46
CA GLU A 687 1.47 -13.92 7.78
C GLU A 687 0.47 -14.11 8.94
N GLY A 688 -0.84 -14.17 8.63
CA GLY A 688 -1.90 -14.17 9.64
C GLY A 688 -2.32 -12.78 10.11
N LYS A 689 -3.42 -12.71 10.85
CA LYS A 689 -4.03 -11.44 11.26
C LYS A 689 -3.20 -10.67 12.30
N TYR A 690 -2.57 -11.37 13.24
CA TYR A 690 -1.78 -10.77 14.34
C TYR A 690 -0.37 -11.35 14.37
N PRO A 691 0.49 -10.98 13.40
CA PRO A 691 1.83 -11.57 13.30
C PRO A 691 2.83 -10.95 14.28
N ASN A 692 2.57 -9.75 14.81
CA ASN A 692 3.46 -9.07 15.73
C ASN A 692 3.73 -9.94 16.95
N ARG A 693 5.01 -10.30 17.18
CA ARG A 693 5.45 -11.19 18.28
C ARG A 693 4.72 -12.53 18.37
N SER A 694 4.13 -13.02 17.29
CA SER A 694 3.50 -14.32 17.26
C SER A 694 4.55 -15.43 17.49
N ASP A 695 4.21 -16.46 18.27
CA ASP A 695 5.04 -17.62 18.53
C ASP A 695 4.86 -18.74 17.49
N LYS A 696 3.95 -18.56 16.56
CA LYS A 696 3.56 -19.57 15.56
C LYS A 696 3.19 -18.94 14.23
N ASP A 697 3.22 -19.77 13.19
CA ASP A 697 2.63 -19.44 11.91
C ASP A 697 1.10 -19.45 12.02
N SER A 698 0.46 -18.34 11.70
CA SER A 698 -0.99 -18.19 11.65
C SER A 698 -1.47 -17.77 10.25
N GLY A 699 -0.56 -17.81 9.27
CA GLY A 699 -0.80 -17.45 7.89
C GLY A 699 -0.86 -18.67 6.95
N LEU A 700 -0.27 -18.57 5.78
CA LEU A 700 -0.38 -19.58 4.71
C LEU A 700 0.06 -20.98 5.12
N GLY A 701 1.05 -21.11 6.00
CA GLY A 701 1.43 -22.41 6.53
C GLY A 701 0.35 -23.05 7.38
N GLN A 702 -0.47 -22.25 8.07
CA GLN A 702 -1.63 -22.73 8.82
C GLN A 702 -2.83 -22.97 7.92
N PHE A 703 -3.09 -22.06 6.95
CA PHE A 703 -4.23 -22.13 6.04
C PHE A 703 -4.22 -23.43 5.21
N THR A 704 -3.03 -23.89 4.81
CA THR A 704 -2.85 -25.11 3.99
C THR A 704 -2.72 -26.39 4.79
N GLN A 705 -2.90 -26.39 6.13
CA GLN A 705 -2.75 -27.61 6.94
C GLN A 705 -3.86 -28.64 6.72
N ASP A 706 -5.08 -28.18 6.49
CA ASP A 706 -6.23 -29.05 6.17
C ASP A 706 -6.17 -29.63 4.76
N ASN A 707 -5.29 -29.05 3.90
CA ASN A 707 -4.94 -29.56 2.58
C ASN A 707 -6.16 -29.84 1.69
N HIS A 708 -7.06 -28.88 1.61
CA HIS A 708 -8.26 -28.99 0.80
C HIS A 708 -7.94 -29.19 -0.68
N SER A 709 -8.90 -29.77 -1.41
CA SER A 709 -8.84 -29.84 -2.88
C SER A 709 -8.98 -28.42 -3.45
N ILE A 710 -8.18 -28.12 -4.47
CA ILE A 710 -8.27 -26.89 -5.28
C ILE A 710 -8.65 -27.21 -6.73
N GLU A 711 -9.32 -28.33 -6.94
CA GLU A 711 -9.85 -28.70 -8.23
C GLU A 711 -11.31 -28.26 -8.36
N ASN A 712 -11.58 -27.34 -9.27
CA ASN A 712 -12.92 -26.83 -9.56
C ASN A 712 -13.60 -26.22 -8.32
N THR A 713 -12.83 -25.39 -7.61
CA THR A 713 -13.22 -24.70 -6.36
C THR A 713 -13.08 -23.18 -6.50
N ASP A 714 -13.57 -22.46 -5.52
CA ASP A 714 -13.34 -21.02 -5.37
C ASP A 714 -11.95 -20.83 -4.77
N ASP A 715 -10.98 -20.40 -5.61
CA ASP A 715 -9.56 -20.43 -5.28
C ASP A 715 -8.95 -19.04 -5.11
N VAL A 716 -8.16 -18.88 -4.05
CA VAL A 716 -7.33 -17.70 -3.82
C VAL A 716 -5.87 -18.03 -4.17
N VAL A 717 -5.30 -17.25 -5.07
CA VAL A 717 -3.89 -17.32 -5.45
C VAL A 717 -3.08 -16.35 -4.61
N TRP A 718 -1.97 -16.82 -4.04
CA TRP A 718 -1.02 -16.02 -3.27
C TRP A 718 0.32 -16.04 -3.98
N LEU A 719 0.74 -14.88 -4.51
CA LEU A 719 2.00 -14.74 -5.24
C LEU A 719 3.02 -14.00 -4.39
N THR A 720 4.10 -14.69 -4.03
CA THR A 720 5.25 -14.10 -3.35
C THR A 720 6.32 -13.74 -4.37
N THR A 721 6.70 -12.46 -4.41
CA THR A 721 7.78 -11.94 -5.24
C THR A 721 8.60 -10.93 -4.45
N GLY A 722 9.68 -10.42 -5.01
CA GLY A 722 10.52 -9.42 -4.34
C GLY A 722 11.92 -9.38 -4.88
N THR A 723 12.81 -8.73 -4.15
CA THR A 723 14.22 -8.64 -4.49
C THR A 723 15.12 -8.96 -3.31
N THR A 724 16.30 -9.52 -3.58
CA THR A 724 17.42 -9.53 -2.63
C THR A 724 18.25 -8.28 -2.89
N HIS A 725 18.20 -7.36 -1.94
CA HIS A 725 18.94 -6.11 -2.03
C HIS A 725 20.36 -6.30 -1.49
N ILE A 726 21.31 -6.32 -2.42
CA ILE A 726 22.75 -6.27 -2.15
C ILE A 726 23.18 -4.86 -2.48
N ALA A 727 23.41 -4.06 -1.47
CA ALA A 727 23.67 -2.63 -1.60
C ALA A 727 24.88 -2.31 -2.48
N ARG A 728 24.78 -1.22 -3.23
CA ARG A 728 25.84 -0.72 -4.12
C ARG A 728 25.92 0.81 -4.07
N ALA A 729 27.05 1.35 -4.44
CA ALA A 729 27.34 2.77 -4.31
C ALA A 729 26.35 3.70 -5.05
N GLU A 730 25.75 3.22 -6.12
CA GLU A 730 24.76 3.94 -6.94
C GLU A 730 23.43 4.18 -6.22
N GLU A 731 23.20 3.50 -5.12
CA GLU A 731 21.97 3.58 -4.29
C GLU A 731 22.12 4.55 -3.12
N TRP A 732 23.30 5.15 -2.96
CA TRP A 732 23.59 6.07 -1.87
C TRP A 732 23.76 7.53 -2.35
N PRO A 733 23.18 8.54 -1.69
CA PRO A 733 22.41 8.54 -0.44
C PRO A 733 20.89 8.34 -0.62
N ILE A 734 20.41 8.15 -1.82
CA ILE A 734 19.02 7.86 -2.14
C ILE A 734 18.98 6.83 -3.27
N MET A 735 18.12 5.87 -3.14
CA MET A 735 18.01 4.70 -3.99
C MET A 735 17.16 4.99 -5.23
N PRO A 736 17.65 4.73 -6.44
CA PRO A 736 16.78 4.62 -7.62
C PRO A 736 15.73 3.53 -7.39
N THR A 737 14.52 3.72 -7.91
CA THR A 737 13.45 2.75 -7.71
C THR A 737 13.79 1.42 -8.37
N GLU A 738 13.81 0.36 -7.59
CA GLU A 738 13.93 -1.02 -8.06
C GLU A 738 12.55 -1.65 -8.17
N TRP A 739 12.24 -2.18 -9.36
CA TRP A 739 10.91 -2.68 -9.69
C TRP A 739 10.85 -4.19 -9.82
N VAL A 740 9.78 -4.79 -9.31
CA VAL A 740 9.34 -6.15 -9.63
C VAL A 740 7.95 -6.10 -10.25
N HIS A 741 7.67 -7.07 -11.12
CA HIS A 741 6.43 -7.10 -11.90
C HIS A 741 5.76 -8.46 -11.80
N VAL A 742 4.43 -8.47 -11.72
CA VAL A 742 3.58 -9.66 -11.84
C VAL A 742 2.59 -9.41 -12.96
N LEU A 743 2.32 -10.41 -13.79
CA LEU A 743 1.30 -10.31 -14.83
C LEU A 743 0.29 -11.47 -14.70
N LEU A 744 -0.96 -11.11 -14.78
CA LEU A 744 -2.10 -12.02 -14.92
C LEU A 744 -2.61 -11.88 -16.36
N LYS A 745 -2.31 -12.87 -17.20
CA LYS A 745 -2.54 -12.76 -18.64
C LYS A 745 -3.62 -13.70 -19.12
N PRO A 746 -4.60 -13.23 -19.92
CA PRO A 746 -5.60 -14.11 -20.52
C PRO A 746 -4.97 -15.26 -21.30
N TRP A 747 -5.51 -16.46 -21.12
CA TRP A 747 -5.12 -17.67 -21.84
C TRP A 747 -6.36 -18.40 -22.32
N ASN A 748 -6.62 -18.40 -23.62
CA ASN A 748 -7.87 -18.87 -24.22
C ASN A 748 -9.15 -18.23 -23.62
N PHE A 749 -8.99 -17.13 -22.88
CA PHE A 749 -10.10 -16.43 -22.24
C PHE A 749 -11.01 -15.77 -23.28
N PHE A 750 -10.44 -15.26 -24.36
CA PHE A 750 -11.18 -14.66 -25.48
C PHE A 750 -11.24 -15.60 -26.69
N ASP A 751 -12.21 -15.36 -27.56
CA ASP A 751 -12.37 -16.07 -28.81
C ASP A 751 -11.38 -15.66 -29.91
N GLU A 752 -10.81 -14.46 -29.78
CA GLU A 752 -9.84 -13.83 -30.69
C GLU A 752 -9.15 -12.67 -29.95
N THR A 753 -8.21 -12.01 -30.58
CA THR A 753 -7.53 -10.83 -30.01
C THR A 753 -8.53 -9.74 -29.66
N PRO A 754 -8.71 -9.39 -28.39
CA PRO A 754 -9.76 -8.44 -27.95
C PRO A 754 -9.49 -7.00 -28.40
N THR A 755 -8.27 -6.70 -28.83
CA THR A 755 -7.83 -5.36 -29.23
C THR A 755 -7.96 -5.08 -30.73
N LEU A 756 -8.48 -6.03 -31.53
CA LEU A 756 -8.70 -5.82 -32.97
C LEU A 756 -9.71 -4.69 -33.28
N ASN A 757 -10.59 -4.38 -32.35
CA ASN A 757 -11.64 -3.38 -32.51
C ASN A 757 -11.29 -2.01 -31.90
N LEU A 758 -10.04 -1.84 -31.44
CA LEU A 758 -9.60 -0.55 -30.94
C LEU A 758 -9.51 0.44 -32.10
N ASN A 759 -10.37 1.45 -32.06
CA ASN A 759 -10.29 2.58 -32.97
C ASN A 759 -9.14 3.47 -32.53
N SER A 760 -7.98 3.34 -33.16
CA SER A 760 -6.89 4.30 -32.95
C SER A 760 -7.37 5.71 -33.31
N PRO A 761 -7.00 6.73 -32.54
CA PRO A 761 -7.26 8.11 -32.92
C PRO A 761 -6.70 8.36 -34.32
N LYS A 762 -7.49 9.03 -35.18
CA LYS A 762 -7.08 9.35 -36.55
C LYS A 762 -6.01 10.46 -36.56
#